data_f433be6a7a937a63f3f76842d229b171
#
_entry.id   f433be6a7a937a63f3f76842d229b171
#
_cell.length_a   1.000
_cell.length_b   1.000
_cell.length_c   1.000
_cell.angle_alpha   90.00
_cell.angle_beta   90.00
_cell.angle_gamma   90.00
#
_symmetry.space_group_name_H-M   'P 1'
#
loop_
_entity.id
_entity.type
_entity.pdbx_description
1 polymer ?
#
loop_
_entity_poly.entity_id
_entity_poly.type
_entity_poly.pdbx_seq_one_letter_code
_entity_poly.pdbx_strand_id
1 'polypeptide(L)'
;MTETTTITLDFETYYSTKEKYSLASKGSKALTMEQYIRNPKFEVIGLAYKVNNKPTEWLAPHEIEDWIKHIEVAYGWDNVRVVAHNGRFDMAIMGWIYNVYPKQIADTMLMSRACQLWDGHSLDNVTKQLREKYKWGMIQYDNGEAWCGKLKHEDDFSYSVDKGTEVHDADGKHLMDFSDEEYDAYANYCQTDVDLTWSAYNWFMDEYKFPEQEIEVMTATIETYTYPVVELHRPVLEVVKAEVNGKRQALLDKVGATVEDLRSDAKFADMLRALGVEPPLKVNSKGQEKYAFAKKDLEFLALLDHDNEDVVALVEARLGNKSSQAVTRVERFLDLETRNPMPMPLEYYAAHTGRWGGADASNVQNMNRNSLVSEDTPVGTKVFYNDQADAVVAVLPNNKVHLARNGIVDNDEELLHVMGLRDAIKAPKGKKLVVLDWSQIELRFNSWLWGEQWILDALVGGKDIYKVTASNTYGVPYEEVNKSQRFVGKSQQLGLGYGAGINGLKVVMGKRSEEFTDDQLQTFVNSYRQSAPSIKRGWDKCKTMLNAMVQGVDVELGDSNELFCSCGDKIIRPNGLGLTYRKVHHRDGQMGKELWFWGKNKQTKKPDWEKTFGGKITENLCQAACRDIAAEKVVELRQAFRNKDWTRDEAHIVMTVHDEIIVCCKDELAQEVYDTMYEIMTHSKGWYSSLPLEADGSIAQRYGCAK
;
A
#
# COMPACT_ATOMS: atom_id res chain seq x y z
N MET A 1 -9.78 -10.80 32.15
CA MET A 1 -10.09 -10.55 30.74
C MET A 1 -10.96 -11.71 30.30
N THR A 2 -12.16 -11.48 29.84
CA THR A 2 -13.00 -12.51 29.22
C THR A 2 -12.29 -12.98 27.98
N GLU A 3 -12.15 -14.28 27.82
CA GLU A 3 -11.52 -14.90 26.64
C GLU A 3 -12.28 -14.46 25.39
N THR A 4 -11.59 -13.92 24.41
CA THR A 4 -12.21 -13.43 23.15
C THR A 4 -12.75 -14.62 22.39
N THR A 5 -14.06 -14.67 22.11
CA THR A 5 -14.65 -15.72 21.29
C THR A 5 -14.15 -15.62 19.86
N THR A 6 -13.62 -16.70 19.33
CA THR A 6 -13.16 -16.79 17.94
C THR A 6 -14.20 -17.48 17.08
N ILE A 7 -14.58 -16.86 15.97
CA ILE A 7 -15.48 -17.45 14.96
C ILE A 7 -14.71 -17.51 13.64
N THR A 8 -14.38 -18.72 13.19
CA THR A 8 -13.83 -18.93 11.85
C THR A 8 -14.97 -19.12 10.88
N LEU A 9 -14.93 -18.45 9.72
CA LEU A 9 -16.03 -18.52 8.75
C LEU A 9 -15.54 -18.38 7.30
N ASP A 10 -16.39 -18.86 6.37
CA ASP A 10 -16.19 -18.74 4.92
C ASP A 10 -17.56 -18.74 4.22
N PHE A 11 -17.75 -17.82 3.26
CA PHE A 11 -18.98 -17.69 2.49
C PHE A 11 -18.83 -18.29 1.09
N GLU A 12 -19.82 -19.08 0.68
CA GLU A 12 -19.97 -19.48 -0.72
C GLU A 12 -21.02 -18.63 -1.41
N THR A 13 -20.73 -18.22 -2.65
CA THR A 13 -21.55 -17.25 -3.39
C THR A 13 -21.69 -17.65 -4.86
N TYR A 14 -22.80 -17.25 -5.48
CA TYR A 14 -23.04 -17.44 -6.90
C TYR A 14 -21.99 -16.77 -7.76
N TYR A 15 -21.44 -17.48 -8.75
CA TYR A 15 -20.59 -16.91 -9.79
C TYR A 15 -20.89 -17.55 -11.15
N SER A 16 -20.56 -16.85 -12.24
CA SER A 16 -20.71 -17.37 -13.60
C SER A 16 -19.61 -16.86 -14.52
N THR A 17 -18.73 -17.74 -14.94
CA THR A 17 -17.67 -17.44 -15.90
C THR A 17 -18.24 -17.14 -17.29
N LYS A 18 -19.34 -17.82 -17.67
CA LYS A 18 -20.06 -17.61 -18.93
C LYS A 18 -20.65 -16.20 -19.01
N GLU A 19 -21.22 -15.71 -17.92
CA GLU A 19 -21.80 -14.38 -17.81
C GLU A 19 -20.79 -13.29 -17.46
N LYS A 20 -19.53 -13.65 -17.28
CA LYS A 20 -18.45 -12.76 -16.81
C LYS A 20 -18.72 -12.15 -15.45
N TYR A 21 -19.48 -12.83 -14.63
CA TYR A 21 -19.76 -12.49 -13.25
C TYR A 21 -18.90 -13.36 -12.34
N SER A 22 -17.61 -12.98 -12.19
CA SER A 22 -16.62 -13.73 -11.43
C SER A 22 -15.44 -12.83 -11.01
N LEU A 23 -14.86 -13.10 -9.86
CA LEU A 23 -13.61 -12.53 -9.37
C LEU A 23 -12.37 -13.18 -10.01
N ALA A 24 -12.50 -14.40 -10.53
CA ALA A 24 -11.38 -15.25 -11.00
C ALA A 24 -11.11 -15.16 -12.50
N SER A 25 -11.78 -14.30 -13.27
CA SER A 25 -11.59 -14.22 -14.70
C SER A 25 -10.18 -13.72 -15.05
N LYS A 26 -9.50 -14.46 -15.96
CA LYS A 26 -8.16 -14.06 -16.44
C LYS A 26 -8.25 -12.81 -17.32
N GLY A 27 -7.58 -11.73 -16.88
CA GLY A 27 -7.43 -10.50 -17.64
C GLY A 27 -8.26 -9.33 -17.12
N SER A 28 -8.41 -8.26 -17.96
CA SER A 28 -9.08 -7.01 -17.62
C SER A 28 -10.62 -7.10 -17.47
N LYS A 29 -11.17 -8.29 -17.42
CA LYS A 29 -12.63 -8.55 -17.39
C LYS A 29 -13.14 -9.11 -16.06
N ALA A 30 -12.24 -9.35 -15.07
CA ALA A 30 -12.66 -9.73 -13.73
C ALA A 30 -13.37 -8.56 -13.06
N LEU A 31 -14.45 -8.84 -12.35
CA LEU A 31 -15.07 -7.87 -11.47
C LEU A 31 -14.14 -7.58 -10.29
N THR A 32 -14.14 -6.35 -9.80
CA THR A 32 -13.60 -6.08 -8.47
C THR A 32 -14.53 -6.67 -7.41
N MET A 33 -14.03 -6.89 -6.21
CA MET A 33 -14.83 -7.41 -5.11
C MET A 33 -16.07 -6.53 -4.85
N GLU A 34 -15.90 -5.22 -4.91
CA GLU A 34 -17.00 -4.26 -4.75
C GLU A 34 -18.06 -4.40 -5.87
N GLN A 35 -17.63 -4.50 -7.13
CA GLN A 35 -18.54 -4.72 -8.25
C GLN A 35 -19.26 -6.07 -8.18
N TYR A 36 -18.62 -7.07 -7.59
CA TYR A 36 -19.18 -8.40 -7.42
C TYR A 36 -20.25 -8.42 -6.33
N ILE A 37 -19.93 -7.97 -5.11
CA ILE A 37 -20.84 -8.05 -3.97
C ILE A 37 -22.03 -7.06 -4.08
N ARG A 38 -21.78 -5.84 -4.63
CA ARG A 38 -22.83 -4.84 -4.82
C ARG A 38 -23.59 -4.98 -6.13
N ASN A 39 -23.44 -6.10 -6.83
CA ASN A 39 -24.17 -6.39 -8.06
C ASN A 39 -25.53 -6.97 -7.75
N PRO A 40 -26.59 -6.64 -8.53
CA PRO A 40 -27.91 -7.26 -8.38
C PRO A 40 -27.95 -8.79 -8.54
N LYS A 41 -26.91 -9.39 -9.15
CA LYS A 41 -26.77 -10.86 -9.28
C LYS A 41 -26.13 -11.51 -8.05
N PHE A 42 -25.72 -10.73 -7.05
CA PHE A 42 -25.07 -11.28 -5.87
C PHE A 42 -26.03 -12.17 -5.10
N GLU A 43 -25.62 -13.39 -4.83
CA GLU A 43 -26.41 -14.38 -4.11
C GLU A 43 -25.47 -15.17 -3.19
N VAL A 44 -25.84 -15.30 -1.93
CA VAL A 44 -25.17 -16.16 -0.98
C VAL A 44 -25.72 -17.58 -1.15
N ILE A 45 -24.85 -18.55 -1.35
CA ILE A 45 -25.21 -19.98 -1.44
C ILE A 45 -25.22 -20.62 -0.04
N GLY A 46 -24.33 -20.17 0.85
CA GLY A 46 -24.30 -20.60 2.23
C GLY A 46 -23.10 -20.04 2.99
N LEU A 47 -23.03 -20.40 4.26
CA LEU A 47 -21.99 -19.99 5.20
C LEU A 47 -21.52 -21.19 6.02
N ALA A 48 -20.24 -21.52 5.97
CA ALA A 48 -19.64 -22.40 6.97
C ALA A 48 -19.03 -21.57 8.11
N TYR A 49 -19.19 -22.05 9.34
CA TYR A 49 -18.61 -21.38 10.51
C TYR A 49 -18.19 -22.38 11.60
N LYS A 50 -17.25 -21.94 12.43
CA LYS A 50 -16.74 -22.69 13.58
C LYS A 50 -16.54 -21.73 14.76
N VAL A 51 -17.15 -22.05 15.92
CA VAL A 51 -16.96 -21.26 17.15
C VAL A 51 -15.89 -21.91 18.00
N ASN A 52 -14.77 -21.25 18.19
CA ASN A 52 -13.58 -21.75 18.89
C ASN A 52 -13.16 -23.13 18.31
N ASN A 53 -13.17 -24.17 19.13
CA ASN A 53 -12.81 -25.54 18.74
C ASN A 53 -14.04 -26.48 18.58
N LYS A 54 -15.25 -25.92 18.50
CA LYS A 54 -16.46 -26.71 18.25
C LYS A 54 -16.47 -27.29 16.83
N PRO A 55 -17.30 -28.29 16.55
CA PRO A 55 -17.49 -28.75 15.17
C PRO A 55 -17.86 -27.61 14.21
N THR A 56 -17.45 -27.74 12.97
CA THR A 56 -17.81 -26.78 11.90
C THR A 56 -19.23 -27.07 11.44
N GLU A 57 -20.03 -26.04 11.30
CA GLU A 57 -21.42 -26.11 10.89
C GLU A 57 -21.63 -25.39 9.57
N TRP A 58 -22.63 -25.76 8.80
CA TRP A 58 -23.08 -25.12 7.58
C TRP A 58 -24.45 -24.51 7.74
N LEU A 59 -24.65 -23.32 7.21
CA LEU A 59 -25.93 -22.61 7.22
C LEU A 59 -26.41 -22.36 5.79
N ALA A 60 -27.64 -22.70 5.51
CA ALA A 60 -28.32 -22.23 4.31
C ALA A 60 -28.62 -20.73 4.43
N PRO A 61 -28.79 -19.99 3.30
CA PRO A 61 -28.93 -18.51 3.32
C PRO A 61 -30.03 -17.99 4.25
N HIS A 62 -31.15 -18.73 4.37
CA HIS A 62 -32.29 -18.35 5.22
C HIS A 62 -32.01 -18.48 6.73
N GLU A 63 -30.96 -19.20 7.13
CA GLU A 63 -30.57 -19.41 8.53
C GLU A 63 -29.57 -18.38 9.04
N ILE A 64 -28.87 -17.68 8.13
CA ILE A 64 -27.75 -16.82 8.47
C ILE A 64 -28.17 -15.66 9.36
N GLU A 65 -29.29 -14.99 9.08
CA GLU A 65 -29.75 -13.86 9.90
C GLU A 65 -30.10 -14.28 11.34
N ASP A 66 -30.68 -15.45 11.53
CA ASP A 66 -31.02 -15.95 12.86
C ASP A 66 -29.76 -16.40 13.61
N TRP A 67 -28.80 -16.99 12.91
CA TRP A 67 -27.48 -17.27 13.47
C TRP A 67 -26.75 -15.96 13.90
N ILE A 68 -26.77 -14.91 13.09
CA ILE A 68 -26.19 -13.60 13.44
C ILE A 68 -26.80 -13.07 14.74
N LYS A 69 -28.12 -13.12 14.89
CA LYS A 69 -28.82 -12.72 16.11
C LYS A 69 -28.45 -13.61 17.30
N HIS A 70 -28.28 -14.91 17.06
CA HIS A 70 -27.82 -15.85 18.10
C HIS A 70 -26.42 -15.48 18.59
N ILE A 71 -25.47 -15.21 17.70
CA ILE A 71 -24.09 -14.79 18.06
C ILE A 71 -24.12 -13.48 18.84
N GLU A 72 -24.92 -12.49 18.42
CA GLU A 72 -25.06 -11.22 19.15
C GLU A 72 -25.55 -11.45 20.58
N VAL A 73 -26.58 -12.30 20.78
CA VAL A 73 -27.13 -12.60 22.12
C VAL A 73 -26.16 -13.42 22.96
N ALA A 74 -25.46 -14.39 22.35
CA ALA A 74 -24.59 -15.31 23.08
C ALA A 74 -23.25 -14.72 23.46
N TYR A 75 -22.65 -13.89 22.59
CA TYR A 75 -21.29 -13.41 22.73
C TYR A 75 -21.15 -11.89 22.57
N GLY A 76 -22.01 -11.24 21.77
CA GLY A 76 -21.88 -9.84 21.35
C GLY A 76 -20.77 -9.67 20.32
N TRP A 77 -21.06 -9.11 19.14
CA TRP A 77 -20.06 -8.90 18.07
C TRP A 77 -18.87 -8.04 18.51
N ASP A 78 -19.04 -7.17 19.49
CA ASP A 78 -17.97 -6.38 20.11
C ASP A 78 -17.00 -7.20 21.00
N ASN A 79 -17.24 -8.50 21.18
CA ASN A 79 -16.37 -9.43 21.89
C ASN A 79 -15.88 -10.58 21.00
N VAL A 80 -16.26 -10.57 19.72
CA VAL A 80 -15.92 -11.61 18.75
C VAL A 80 -14.72 -11.22 17.90
N ARG A 81 -13.80 -12.18 17.73
CA ARG A 81 -12.79 -12.16 16.67
C ARG A 81 -13.25 -13.08 15.54
N VAL A 82 -13.44 -12.51 14.37
CA VAL A 82 -13.68 -13.32 13.16
C VAL A 82 -12.34 -13.70 12.55
N VAL A 83 -12.21 -14.98 12.16
CA VAL A 83 -11.07 -15.53 11.43
C VAL A 83 -11.56 -15.97 10.05
N ALA A 84 -10.87 -15.54 9.00
CA ALA A 84 -11.15 -15.95 7.63
C ALA A 84 -9.87 -16.05 6.81
N HIS A 85 -9.95 -16.63 5.60
CA HIS A 85 -8.85 -16.63 4.65
C HIS A 85 -9.20 -15.76 3.45
N ASN A 86 -8.48 -14.63 3.25
CA ASN A 86 -8.89 -13.52 2.37
C ASN A 86 -10.16 -12.81 2.89
N GLY A 87 -10.21 -12.64 4.19
CA GLY A 87 -11.38 -12.24 4.98
C GLY A 87 -11.96 -10.86 4.63
N ARG A 88 -11.30 -10.06 3.80
CA ARG A 88 -11.91 -8.83 3.26
C ARG A 88 -13.19 -9.13 2.48
N PHE A 89 -13.25 -10.26 1.78
CA PHE A 89 -14.45 -10.71 1.04
C PHE A 89 -15.59 -11.03 1.99
N ASP A 90 -15.35 -11.91 2.94
CA ASP A 90 -16.35 -12.37 3.92
C ASP A 90 -16.84 -11.20 4.79
N MET A 91 -15.92 -10.35 5.22
CA MET A 91 -16.26 -9.18 6.01
C MET A 91 -17.01 -8.11 5.21
N ALA A 92 -16.82 -8.03 3.89
CA ALA A 92 -17.65 -7.16 3.05
C ALA A 92 -19.09 -7.71 2.93
N ILE A 93 -19.26 -9.02 2.85
CA ILE A 93 -20.59 -9.65 2.91
C ILE A 93 -21.23 -9.40 4.28
N MET A 94 -20.50 -9.68 5.38
CA MET A 94 -21.00 -9.43 6.74
C MET A 94 -21.41 -7.95 6.92
N GLY A 95 -20.59 -7.00 6.49
CA GLY A 95 -20.86 -5.57 6.64
C GLY A 95 -21.95 -5.04 5.71
N TRP A 96 -21.88 -5.36 4.40
CA TRP A 96 -22.75 -4.73 3.39
C TRP A 96 -24.11 -5.41 3.23
N ILE A 97 -24.19 -6.72 3.50
CA ILE A 97 -25.44 -7.49 3.36
C ILE A 97 -26.12 -7.63 4.72
N TYR A 98 -25.34 -7.97 5.76
CA TYR A 98 -25.89 -8.29 7.09
C TYR A 98 -25.69 -7.19 8.15
N ASN A 99 -24.96 -6.10 7.84
CA ASN A 99 -24.65 -4.98 8.74
C ASN A 99 -23.99 -5.44 10.06
N VAL A 100 -23.06 -6.38 9.97
CA VAL A 100 -22.29 -6.94 11.10
C VAL A 100 -20.83 -6.55 11.03
N TYR A 101 -20.31 -6.02 12.13
CA TYR A 101 -18.93 -5.55 12.26
C TYR A 101 -18.33 -6.11 13.56
N PRO A 102 -17.52 -7.18 13.50
CA PRO A 102 -16.92 -7.78 14.69
C PRO A 102 -15.85 -6.86 15.30
N LYS A 103 -15.47 -7.15 16.53
CA LYS A 103 -14.42 -6.41 17.26
C LYS A 103 -13.07 -6.51 16.56
N GLN A 104 -12.69 -7.70 16.13
CA GLN A 104 -11.41 -7.99 15.50
C GLN A 104 -11.59 -8.92 14.30
N ILE A 105 -10.71 -8.77 13.33
CA ILE A 105 -10.66 -9.58 12.12
C ILE A 105 -9.22 -10.09 11.96
N ALA A 106 -9.06 -11.41 12.00
CA ALA A 106 -7.80 -12.09 11.73
C ALA A 106 -7.89 -12.78 10.37
N ASP A 107 -7.08 -12.37 9.42
CA ASP A 107 -7.05 -12.92 8.07
C ASP A 107 -5.78 -13.76 7.87
N THR A 108 -5.94 -15.08 7.75
CA THR A 108 -4.82 -16.03 7.64
C THR A 108 -3.99 -15.84 6.36
N MET A 109 -4.58 -15.32 5.27
CA MET A 109 -3.84 -14.92 4.09
C MET A 109 -2.93 -13.72 4.38
N LEU A 110 -3.44 -12.72 5.08
CA LEU A 110 -2.67 -11.54 5.48
C LEU A 110 -1.60 -11.89 6.53
N MET A 111 -1.89 -12.79 7.48
CA MET A 111 -0.91 -13.32 8.42
C MET A 111 0.23 -14.02 7.67
N SER A 112 -0.07 -14.83 6.66
CA SER A 112 0.93 -15.49 5.84
C SER A 112 1.83 -14.52 5.06
N ARG A 113 1.26 -13.39 4.60
CA ARG A 113 2.03 -12.29 3.97
C ARG A 113 2.97 -11.61 4.97
N ALA A 114 2.49 -11.31 6.17
CA ALA A 114 3.28 -10.68 7.22
C ALA A 114 4.44 -11.58 7.69
N CYS A 115 4.20 -12.89 7.81
CA CYS A 115 5.22 -13.89 8.09
C CYS A 115 6.14 -14.15 6.90
N GLN A 116 5.83 -13.61 5.73
CA GLN A 116 6.56 -13.79 4.47
C GLN A 116 6.74 -15.28 4.12
N LEU A 117 5.66 -16.07 4.21
CA LEU A 117 5.68 -17.46 3.79
C LEU A 117 6.02 -17.58 2.30
N TRP A 118 6.60 -18.73 1.89
CA TRP A 118 7.36 -18.85 0.64
C TRP A 118 6.51 -18.99 -0.63
N ASP A 119 5.56 -19.93 -0.64
CA ASP A 119 5.00 -20.46 -1.90
C ASP A 119 3.63 -19.88 -2.27
N GLY A 120 3.37 -18.65 -1.90
CA GLY A 120 2.09 -18.00 -2.11
C GLY A 120 1.24 -18.00 -0.84
N HIS A 121 0.05 -17.39 -0.95
CA HIS A 121 -0.78 -17.06 0.20
C HIS A 121 -2.22 -17.55 0.05
N SER A 122 -2.53 -18.39 -0.97
CA SER A 122 -3.82 -19.10 -1.02
C SER A 122 -3.91 -20.11 0.12
N LEU A 123 -5.12 -20.48 0.53
CA LEU A 123 -5.33 -21.44 1.61
C LEU A 123 -4.59 -22.75 1.34
N ASP A 124 -4.68 -23.27 0.10
CA ASP A 124 -3.93 -24.45 -0.34
C ASP A 124 -2.42 -24.30 -0.13
N ASN A 125 -1.83 -23.20 -0.60
CA ASN A 125 -0.39 -22.97 -0.44
C ASN A 125 0.02 -22.80 1.01
N VAL A 126 -0.77 -22.13 1.83
CA VAL A 126 -0.48 -21.94 3.25
C VAL A 126 -0.53 -23.27 3.98
N THR A 127 -1.61 -24.02 3.86
CA THR A 127 -1.79 -25.30 4.56
C THR A 127 -0.78 -26.35 4.13
N LYS A 128 -0.47 -26.42 2.82
CA LYS A 128 0.59 -27.26 2.29
C LYS A 128 1.96 -26.93 2.88
N GLN A 129 2.33 -25.66 2.98
CA GLN A 129 3.56 -25.24 3.62
C GLN A 129 3.60 -25.61 5.12
N LEU A 130 2.49 -25.40 5.82
CA LEU A 130 2.36 -25.76 7.22
C LEU A 130 2.58 -27.26 7.42
N ARG A 131 1.96 -28.10 6.61
CA ARG A 131 2.10 -29.54 6.63
C ARG A 131 3.50 -30.02 6.29
N GLU A 132 4.02 -29.62 5.13
CA GLU A 132 5.28 -30.15 4.61
C GLU A 132 6.51 -29.64 5.39
N LYS A 133 6.55 -28.34 5.66
CA LYS A 133 7.72 -27.68 6.25
C LYS A 133 7.68 -27.65 7.78
N TYR A 134 6.53 -27.38 8.37
CA TYR A 134 6.36 -27.18 9.82
C TYR A 134 5.74 -28.38 10.52
N LYS A 135 5.33 -29.41 9.76
CA LYS A 135 4.66 -30.60 10.28
C LYS A 135 3.43 -30.25 11.10
N TRP A 136 2.64 -29.31 10.61
CA TRP A 136 1.41 -28.85 11.24
C TRP A 136 0.21 -29.07 10.32
N GLY A 137 -0.90 -29.50 10.88
CA GLY A 137 -2.13 -29.69 10.12
C GLY A 137 -3.33 -30.00 11.00
N MET A 138 -4.47 -30.15 10.38
CA MET A 138 -5.68 -30.72 10.97
C MET A 138 -5.73 -32.20 10.63
N ILE A 139 -6.12 -33.02 11.60
CA ILE A 139 -6.28 -34.46 11.45
C ILE A 139 -7.74 -34.78 11.71
N GLN A 140 -8.30 -35.61 10.85
CA GLN A 140 -9.64 -36.18 11.02
C GLN A 140 -9.55 -37.72 10.96
N TYR A 141 -9.94 -38.38 12.02
CA TYR A 141 -9.92 -39.82 12.10
C TYR A 141 -11.26 -40.42 11.62
N ASP A 142 -11.24 -41.69 11.24
CA ASP A 142 -12.42 -42.42 10.75
C ASP A 142 -13.60 -42.46 11.76
N ASN A 143 -13.31 -42.27 13.05
CA ASN A 143 -14.31 -42.17 14.10
C ASN A 143 -15.01 -40.80 14.21
N GLY A 144 -14.61 -39.83 13.35
CA GLY A 144 -15.13 -38.47 13.33
C GLY A 144 -14.47 -37.50 14.28
N GLU A 145 -13.48 -37.95 15.08
CA GLU A 145 -12.68 -37.04 15.91
C GLU A 145 -11.73 -36.21 15.04
N ALA A 146 -11.55 -34.93 15.37
CA ALA A 146 -10.65 -34.02 14.69
C ALA A 146 -9.84 -33.20 15.71
N TRP A 147 -8.61 -32.86 15.34
CA TRP A 147 -7.76 -31.93 16.09
C TRP A 147 -6.76 -31.23 15.16
N CYS A 148 -6.15 -30.14 15.59
CA CYS A 148 -5.05 -29.51 14.87
C CYS A 148 -3.81 -29.43 15.75
N GLY A 149 -2.63 -29.56 15.12
CA GLY A 149 -1.36 -29.53 15.82
C GLY A 149 -0.18 -30.09 15.02
N LYS A 150 0.89 -30.43 15.73
CA LYS A 150 2.09 -31.01 15.11
C LYS A 150 1.87 -32.48 14.73
N LEU A 151 2.06 -32.77 13.44
CA LEU A 151 2.04 -34.11 12.88
C LEU A 151 3.34 -34.85 13.28
N LYS A 152 3.24 -35.87 14.14
CA LYS A 152 4.39 -36.57 14.71
C LYS A 152 4.52 -38.02 14.25
N HIS A 153 3.42 -38.66 13.89
CA HIS A 153 3.34 -40.07 13.54
C HIS A 153 2.98 -40.25 12.07
N GLU A 154 3.26 -41.42 11.50
CA GLU A 154 2.86 -41.74 10.12
C GLU A 154 1.34 -41.67 9.95
N ASP A 155 0.58 -42.12 10.92
CA ASP A 155 -0.89 -42.04 10.92
C ASP A 155 -1.39 -40.61 10.86
N ASP A 156 -0.71 -39.66 11.57
CA ASP A 156 -1.07 -38.23 11.52
C ASP A 156 -1.03 -37.69 10.09
N PHE A 157 -0.02 -38.09 9.30
CA PHE A 157 0.09 -37.68 7.91
C PHE A 157 -0.95 -38.35 7.01
N SER A 158 -1.35 -39.59 7.33
CA SER A 158 -2.35 -40.34 6.58
C SER A 158 -3.77 -39.75 6.76
N TYR A 159 -4.06 -39.25 7.96
CA TYR A 159 -5.36 -38.64 8.31
C TYR A 159 -5.35 -37.10 8.24
N SER A 160 -4.25 -36.46 7.78
CA SER A 160 -4.23 -35.02 7.71
C SER A 160 -5.10 -34.51 6.57
N VAL A 161 -5.90 -33.50 6.88
CA VAL A 161 -6.85 -32.88 5.94
C VAL A 161 -6.09 -31.97 4.98
N ASP A 162 -6.31 -32.16 3.69
CA ASP A 162 -5.86 -31.29 2.61
C ASP A 162 -7.04 -30.50 2.04
N LYS A 163 -6.76 -29.35 1.44
CA LYS A 163 -7.78 -28.58 0.73
C LYS A 163 -8.37 -29.43 -0.40
N GLY A 164 -9.67 -29.60 -0.38
CA GLY A 164 -10.42 -30.27 -1.43
C GLY A 164 -10.34 -29.54 -2.79
N THR A 165 -10.70 -30.22 -3.84
CA THR A 165 -10.91 -29.62 -5.15
C THR A 165 -12.23 -28.86 -5.12
N GLU A 166 -12.24 -27.60 -5.55
CA GLU A 166 -13.47 -26.81 -5.71
C GLU A 166 -14.51 -27.61 -6.52
N VAL A 167 -15.76 -27.52 -6.10
CA VAL A 167 -16.88 -28.20 -6.79
C VAL A 167 -17.08 -27.50 -8.13
N HIS A 168 -16.50 -28.03 -9.19
CA HIS A 168 -16.47 -27.43 -10.53
C HIS A 168 -17.85 -27.19 -11.15
N ASP A 169 -18.87 -27.88 -10.66
CA ASP A 169 -20.24 -27.77 -11.17
C ASP A 169 -21.04 -26.62 -10.56
N ALA A 170 -20.45 -25.78 -9.70
CA ALA A 170 -21.07 -24.57 -9.14
C ALA A 170 -21.12 -23.38 -10.10
N ASP A 171 -20.29 -23.36 -11.19
CA ASP A 171 -20.25 -22.28 -12.16
C ASP A 171 -21.59 -22.05 -12.87
N GLY A 172 -22.24 -20.93 -12.57
CA GLY A 172 -23.51 -20.54 -13.16
C GLY A 172 -24.74 -21.18 -12.53
N LYS A 173 -24.60 -21.87 -11.37
CA LYS A 173 -25.72 -22.43 -10.60
C LYS A 173 -26.14 -21.45 -9.49
N HIS A 174 -27.42 -21.10 -9.50
CA HIS A 174 -28.10 -20.47 -8.38
C HIS A 174 -28.42 -21.50 -7.30
N LEU A 175 -28.71 -21.04 -6.08
CA LEU A 175 -29.05 -21.95 -4.97
C LEU A 175 -30.12 -23.01 -5.34
N MET A 176 -31.11 -22.63 -6.12
CA MET A 176 -32.20 -23.49 -6.56
C MET A 176 -31.79 -24.54 -7.63
N ASP A 177 -30.61 -24.41 -8.23
CA ASP A 177 -30.14 -25.28 -9.31
C ASP A 177 -29.32 -26.47 -8.77
N PHE A 178 -28.97 -26.46 -7.48
CA PHE A 178 -28.25 -27.58 -6.86
C PHE A 178 -29.18 -28.72 -6.52
N SER A 179 -28.74 -29.95 -6.82
CA SER A 179 -29.34 -31.13 -6.15
C SER A 179 -28.90 -31.21 -4.68
N ASP A 180 -29.60 -31.96 -3.86
CA ASP A 180 -29.24 -32.15 -2.45
C ASP A 180 -27.80 -32.70 -2.32
N GLU A 181 -27.40 -33.66 -3.15
CA GLU A 181 -26.05 -34.25 -3.16
C GLU A 181 -24.96 -33.23 -3.54
N GLU A 182 -25.23 -32.38 -4.54
CA GLU A 182 -24.32 -31.32 -4.95
C GLU A 182 -24.19 -30.23 -3.89
N TYR A 183 -25.30 -29.86 -3.26
CA TYR A 183 -25.33 -28.87 -2.19
C TYR A 183 -24.57 -29.36 -0.95
N ASP A 184 -24.78 -30.62 -0.55
CA ASP A 184 -24.02 -31.25 0.53
C ASP A 184 -22.52 -31.32 0.24
N ALA A 185 -22.16 -31.66 -1.00
CA ALA A 185 -20.73 -31.65 -1.42
C ALA A 185 -20.11 -30.24 -1.34
N TYR A 186 -20.88 -29.23 -1.71
CA TYR A 186 -20.45 -27.83 -1.67
C TYR A 186 -20.32 -27.34 -0.21
N ALA A 187 -21.28 -27.69 0.64
CA ALA A 187 -21.21 -27.42 2.08
C ALA A 187 -19.98 -28.07 2.73
N ASN A 188 -19.71 -29.34 2.43
CA ASN A 188 -18.54 -30.06 2.95
C ASN A 188 -17.21 -29.42 2.49
N TYR A 189 -17.15 -28.94 1.25
CA TYR A 189 -15.98 -28.19 0.75
C TYR A 189 -15.73 -26.92 1.57
N CYS A 190 -16.75 -26.09 1.76
CA CYS A 190 -16.67 -24.86 2.54
C CYS A 190 -16.34 -25.13 4.02
N GLN A 191 -16.94 -26.16 4.64
CA GLN A 191 -16.60 -26.57 6.00
C GLN A 191 -15.13 -26.99 6.13
N THR A 192 -14.59 -27.68 5.12
CA THR A 192 -13.16 -28.04 5.07
C THR A 192 -12.28 -26.80 5.01
N ASP A 193 -12.64 -25.77 4.21
CA ASP A 193 -11.90 -24.52 4.13
C ASP A 193 -11.90 -23.75 5.46
N VAL A 194 -13.02 -23.77 6.20
CA VAL A 194 -13.11 -23.21 7.57
C VAL A 194 -12.19 -23.97 8.54
N ASP A 195 -12.20 -25.29 8.52
CA ASP A 195 -11.35 -26.11 9.40
C ASP A 195 -9.85 -25.90 9.12
N LEU A 196 -9.47 -25.82 7.85
CA LEU A 196 -8.09 -25.52 7.44
C LEU A 196 -7.68 -24.09 7.81
N THR A 197 -8.59 -23.13 7.67
CA THR A 197 -8.37 -21.73 8.07
C THR A 197 -8.16 -21.63 9.58
N TRP A 198 -8.98 -22.31 10.37
CA TRP A 198 -8.85 -22.41 11.82
C TRP A 198 -7.52 -23.06 12.23
N SER A 199 -7.13 -24.16 11.58
CA SER A 199 -5.84 -24.81 11.83
C SER A 199 -4.66 -23.89 11.51
N ALA A 200 -4.71 -23.18 10.39
CA ALA A 200 -3.68 -22.19 10.02
C ALA A 200 -3.61 -21.03 11.03
N TYR A 201 -4.75 -20.51 11.45
CA TYR A 201 -4.81 -19.46 12.48
C TYR A 201 -4.15 -19.90 13.79
N ASN A 202 -4.44 -21.10 14.29
CA ASN A 202 -3.81 -21.62 15.50
C ASN A 202 -2.28 -21.76 15.32
N TRP A 203 -1.80 -22.17 14.14
CA TRP A 203 -0.37 -22.18 13.89
C TRP A 203 0.27 -20.80 14.00
N PHE A 204 -0.36 -19.79 13.41
CA PHE A 204 0.14 -18.43 13.49
C PHE A 204 0.19 -17.92 14.93
N MET A 205 -0.83 -18.21 15.73
CA MET A 205 -0.90 -17.74 17.11
C MET A 205 -0.01 -18.56 18.05
N ASP A 206 -0.04 -19.88 17.96
CA ASP A 206 0.58 -20.76 18.94
C ASP A 206 2.04 -21.12 18.64
N GLU A 207 2.37 -21.36 17.37
CA GLU A 207 3.73 -21.77 16.98
C GLU A 207 4.56 -20.59 16.48
N TYR A 208 4.03 -19.77 15.59
CA TYR A 208 4.73 -18.60 15.04
C TYR A 208 4.80 -17.45 16.04
N LYS A 209 3.85 -17.37 16.99
CA LYS A 209 3.69 -16.27 17.96
C LYS A 209 3.41 -14.93 17.23
N PHE A 210 2.44 -14.97 16.33
CA PHE A 210 2.03 -13.78 15.59
C PHE A 210 1.60 -12.66 16.55
N PRO A 211 2.06 -11.42 16.37
CA PRO A 211 1.77 -10.34 17.30
C PRO A 211 0.28 -9.98 17.33
N GLU A 212 -0.34 -10.03 18.49
CA GLU A 212 -1.76 -9.66 18.70
C GLU A 212 -2.08 -8.23 18.21
N GLN A 213 -1.14 -7.31 18.38
CA GLN A 213 -1.31 -5.94 17.91
C GLN A 213 -1.51 -5.86 16.38
N GLU A 214 -0.87 -6.75 15.62
CA GLU A 214 -1.03 -6.80 14.16
C GLU A 214 -2.43 -7.29 13.73
N ILE A 215 -3.18 -7.99 14.58
CA ILE A 215 -4.59 -8.32 14.34
C ILE A 215 -5.46 -7.04 14.37
N GLU A 216 -5.21 -6.13 15.30
CA GLU A 216 -5.89 -4.82 15.31
C GLU A 216 -5.55 -3.99 14.07
N VAL A 217 -4.29 -4.04 13.60
CA VAL A 217 -3.88 -3.38 12.36
C VAL A 217 -4.55 -3.99 11.12
N MET A 218 -4.68 -5.32 11.07
CA MET A 218 -5.45 -6.01 10.03
C MET A 218 -6.92 -5.60 10.07
N THR A 219 -7.52 -5.59 11.26
CA THR A 219 -8.90 -5.16 11.46
C THR A 219 -9.10 -3.74 10.92
N ALA A 220 -8.26 -2.80 11.34
CA ALA A 220 -8.32 -1.41 10.84
C ALA A 220 -8.18 -1.35 9.31
N THR A 221 -7.29 -2.15 8.73
CA THR A 221 -7.08 -2.19 7.27
C THR A 221 -8.29 -2.75 6.53
N ILE A 222 -8.90 -3.82 7.03
CA ILE A 222 -10.07 -4.43 6.42
C ILE A 222 -11.30 -3.51 6.57
N GLU A 223 -11.46 -2.86 7.72
CA GLU A 223 -12.56 -1.92 7.98
C GLU A 223 -12.54 -0.71 7.04
N THR A 224 -11.39 -0.23 6.55
CA THR A 224 -11.38 0.84 5.53
C THR A 224 -12.16 0.47 4.26
N TYR A 225 -12.27 -0.82 3.99
CA TYR A 225 -13.02 -1.36 2.86
C TYR A 225 -14.46 -1.76 3.23
N THR A 226 -14.62 -2.49 4.33
CA THR A 226 -15.90 -3.10 4.70
C THR A 226 -16.85 -2.14 5.42
N TYR A 227 -16.32 -1.06 6.00
CA TYR A 227 -17.09 0.04 6.57
C TYR A 227 -16.77 1.35 5.83
N PRO A 228 -17.21 1.50 4.56
CA PRO A 228 -16.91 2.69 3.76
C PRO A 228 -17.68 3.90 4.27
N VAL A 229 -17.01 5.04 4.40
CA VAL A 229 -17.60 6.29 4.89
C VAL A 229 -17.45 7.41 3.88
N VAL A 230 -16.29 7.53 3.22
CA VAL A 230 -16.02 8.64 2.31
C VAL A 230 -16.78 8.52 1.00
N GLU A 231 -17.12 9.67 0.43
CA GLU A 231 -17.85 9.77 -0.83
C GLU A 231 -16.94 10.26 -1.95
N LEU A 232 -17.24 9.84 -3.16
CA LEU A 232 -16.70 10.42 -4.38
C LEU A 232 -17.66 11.49 -4.91
N HIS A 233 -17.08 12.55 -5.46
CA HIS A 233 -17.84 13.71 -5.97
C HIS A 233 -17.75 13.79 -7.49
N ARG A 234 -18.84 13.45 -8.18
CA ARG A 234 -18.93 13.38 -9.63
C ARG A 234 -18.48 14.65 -10.36
N PRO A 235 -18.93 15.87 -9.99
CA PRO A 235 -18.52 17.09 -10.68
C PRO A 235 -16.98 17.24 -10.74
N VAL A 236 -16.27 16.98 -9.63
CA VAL A 236 -14.80 17.03 -9.61
C VAL A 236 -14.18 15.93 -10.49
N LEU A 237 -14.74 14.73 -10.47
CA LEU A 237 -14.26 13.63 -11.32
C LEU A 237 -14.41 13.93 -12.81
N GLU A 238 -15.50 14.56 -13.23
CA GLU A 238 -15.72 14.94 -14.63
C GLU A 238 -14.74 16.04 -15.08
N VAL A 239 -14.43 16.99 -14.19
CA VAL A 239 -13.41 18.02 -14.45
C VAL A 239 -12.03 17.36 -14.62
N VAL A 240 -11.62 16.51 -13.70
CA VAL A 240 -10.33 15.79 -13.77
C VAL A 240 -10.26 14.94 -15.04
N LYS A 241 -11.37 14.27 -15.40
CA LYS A 241 -11.48 13.50 -16.66
C LYS A 241 -11.29 14.36 -17.90
N ALA A 242 -11.96 15.51 -17.96
CA ALA A 242 -11.87 16.44 -19.07
C ALA A 242 -10.43 16.94 -19.23
N GLU A 243 -9.76 17.31 -18.14
CA GLU A 243 -8.38 17.77 -18.16
C GLU A 243 -7.39 16.68 -18.60
N VAL A 244 -7.48 15.49 -18.00
CA VAL A 244 -6.61 14.37 -18.36
C VAL A 244 -6.78 13.99 -19.84
N ASN A 245 -8.03 14.00 -20.34
CA ASN A 245 -8.32 13.75 -21.74
C ASN A 245 -7.86 14.90 -22.62
N GLY A 246 -8.04 16.16 -22.21
CA GLY A 246 -7.57 17.34 -22.94
C GLY A 246 -6.06 17.36 -23.10
N LYS A 247 -5.30 17.12 -22.02
CA LYS A 247 -3.84 17.00 -22.08
C LYS A 247 -3.39 15.87 -23.02
N ARG A 248 -4.10 14.74 -22.99
CA ARG A 248 -3.84 13.62 -23.89
C ARG A 248 -4.13 13.97 -25.33
N GLN A 249 -5.27 14.61 -25.61
CA GLN A 249 -5.65 14.99 -26.96
C GLN A 249 -4.68 16.02 -27.54
N ALA A 250 -4.28 17.02 -26.77
CA ALA A 250 -3.28 18.01 -27.21
C ALA A 250 -1.95 17.36 -27.60
N LEU A 251 -1.51 16.32 -26.88
CA LEU A 251 -0.32 15.57 -27.28
C LEU A 251 -0.52 14.77 -28.56
N LEU A 252 -1.70 14.21 -28.78
CA LEU A 252 -2.02 13.45 -30.00
C LEU A 252 -2.11 14.38 -31.22
N ASP A 253 -2.77 15.54 -31.05
CA ASP A 253 -2.95 16.53 -32.12
C ASP A 253 -1.59 17.12 -32.54
N LYS A 254 -0.70 17.37 -31.56
CA LYS A 254 0.66 17.87 -31.82
C LYS A 254 1.47 16.95 -32.75
N VAL A 255 1.23 15.63 -32.69
CA VAL A 255 1.98 14.65 -33.46
C VAL A 255 1.17 14.01 -34.58
N GLY A 256 -0.08 14.43 -34.78
CA GLY A 256 -0.96 13.89 -35.82
C GLY A 256 -1.21 12.36 -35.70
N ALA A 257 -1.21 11.81 -34.48
CA ALA A 257 -1.30 10.39 -34.23
C ALA A 257 -2.54 10.02 -33.43
N THR A 258 -3.01 8.79 -33.55
CA THR A 258 -4.06 8.24 -32.71
C THR A 258 -3.49 7.52 -31.50
N VAL A 259 -4.33 7.29 -30.51
CA VAL A 259 -4.00 6.46 -29.32
C VAL A 259 -3.48 5.08 -29.73
N GLU A 260 -4.07 4.48 -30.73
CA GLU A 260 -3.70 3.15 -31.21
C GLU A 260 -2.34 3.13 -31.90
N ASP A 261 -2.02 4.18 -32.66
CA ASP A 261 -0.70 4.31 -33.30
C ASP A 261 0.41 4.44 -32.26
N LEU A 262 0.18 5.26 -31.23
CA LEU A 262 1.12 5.41 -30.12
C LEU A 262 1.19 4.20 -29.17
N ARG A 263 0.17 3.31 -29.13
CA ARG A 263 0.21 2.07 -28.32
C ARG A 263 0.91 0.93 -29.04
N SER A 264 0.78 0.85 -30.33
CA SER A 264 1.44 -0.17 -31.16
C SER A 264 2.94 0.10 -31.23
N ASP A 265 3.77 -0.85 -30.75
CA ASP A 265 5.22 -0.71 -30.84
C ASP A 265 5.68 -0.67 -32.31
N ALA A 266 5.03 -1.42 -33.19
CA ALA A 266 5.35 -1.44 -34.60
C ALA A 266 5.01 -0.10 -35.29
N LYS A 267 3.77 0.38 -35.15
CA LYS A 267 3.36 1.67 -35.76
C LYS A 267 4.20 2.83 -35.22
N PHE A 268 4.47 2.84 -33.91
CA PHE A 268 5.32 3.87 -33.30
C PHE A 268 6.77 3.83 -33.85
N ALA A 269 7.32 2.63 -34.05
CA ALA A 269 8.63 2.47 -34.68
C ALA A 269 8.62 3.04 -36.11
N ASP A 270 7.56 2.79 -36.88
CA ASP A 270 7.44 3.32 -38.22
C ASP A 270 7.33 4.85 -38.24
N MET A 271 6.63 5.45 -37.25
CA MET A 271 6.59 6.91 -37.09
C MET A 271 7.95 7.51 -36.78
N LEU A 272 8.78 6.87 -35.93
CA LEU A 272 10.15 7.29 -35.66
C LEU A 272 11.02 7.20 -36.94
N ARG A 273 10.90 6.11 -37.71
CA ARG A 273 11.62 5.97 -38.99
C ARG A 273 11.22 7.04 -40.02
N ALA A 274 9.93 7.40 -40.06
CA ALA A 274 9.46 8.47 -40.92
C ALA A 274 10.11 9.83 -40.58
N LEU A 275 10.53 10.03 -39.34
CA LEU A 275 11.29 11.19 -38.86
C LEU A 275 12.82 11.00 -38.96
N GLY A 276 13.27 9.91 -39.58
CA GLY A 276 14.70 9.61 -39.76
C GLY A 276 15.40 9.02 -38.54
N VAL A 277 14.66 8.54 -37.57
CA VAL A 277 15.20 7.95 -36.32
C VAL A 277 15.01 6.43 -36.34
N GLU A 278 16.12 5.68 -36.19
CA GLU A 278 16.04 4.24 -36.01
C GLU A 278 15.53 3.91 -34.59
N PRO A 279 14.47 3.11 -34.46
CA PRO A 279 13.88 2.79 -33.16
C PRO A 279 14.84 2.02 -32.25
N PRO A 280 15.02 2.42 -30.99
CA PRO A 280 15.89 1.70 -30.06
C PRO A 280 15.37 0.29 -29.77
N LEU A 281 16.28 -0.67 -29.72
CA LEU A 281 16.01 -2.08 -29.46
C LEU A 281 16.62 -2.53 -28.14
N LYS A 282 16.04 -3.56 -27.54
CA LYS A 282 16.60 -4.26 -26.37
C LYS A 282 16.34 -5.75 -26.45
N VAL A 283 17.21 -6.53 -25.84
CA VAL A 283 17.06 -7.97 -25.73
C VAL A 283 16.19 -8.30 -24.51
N ASN A 284 15.15 -9.13 -24.67
CA ASN A 284 14.32 -9.62 -23.59
C ASN A 284 15.00 -10.81 -22.85
N SER A 285 14.39 -11.27 -21.75
CA SER A 285 14.89 -12.39 -20.94
C SER A 285 14.95 -13.74 -21.70
N LYS A 286 14.38 -13.82 -22.90
CA LYS A 286 14.40 -15.00 -23.77
C LYS A 286 15.43 -14.87 -24.92
N GLY A 287 16.27 -13.83 -24.89
CA GLY A 287 17.25 -13.58 -25.93
C GLY A 287 16.71 -12.99 -27.25
N GLN A 288 15.45 -12.53 -27.27
CA GLN A 288 14.82 -11.97 -28.48
C GLN A 288 14.90 -10.44 -28.44
N GLU A 289 15.16 -9.83 -29.57
CA GLU A 289 15.10 -8.38 -29.76
C GLU A 289 13.66 -7.89 -29.73
N LYS A 290 13.45 -6.77 -29.08
CA LYS A 290 12.19 -6.02 -29.08
C LYS A 290 12.44 -4.53 -28.96
N TYR A 291 11.48 -3.71 -29.36
CA TYR A 291 11.56 -2.27 -29.21
C TYR A 291 11.72 -1.83 -27.73
N ALA A 292 12.61 -0.89 -27.50
CA ALA A 292 12.95 -0.33 -26.19
C ALA A 292 12.18 0.97 -25.94
N PHE A 293 10.84 0.93 -25.84
CA PHE A 293 9.97 2.11 -25.71
C PHE A 293 9.36 2.28 -24.31
N ALA A 294 9.98 1.75 -23.26
CA ALA A 294 9.49 1.92 -21.90
C ALA A 294 10.05 3.22 -21.27
N LYS A 295 9.33 3.77 -20.27
CA LYS A 295 9.71 4.97 -19.50
C LYS A 295 11.09 4.92 -18.82
N LYS A 296 11.76 3.79 -18.82
CA LYS A 296 13.08 3.54 -18.23
C LYS A 296 14.14 3.10 -19.23
N ASP A 297 13.78 3.01 -20.48
CA ASP A 297 14.73 2.62 -21.54
C ASP A 297 15.54 3.86 -21.92
N LEU A 298 16.83 3.89 -21.54
CA LEU A 298 17.67 5.10 -21.63
C LEU A 298 17.82 5.62 -23.06
N GLU A 299 18.01 4.72 -24.03
CA GLU A 299 18.10 5.10 -25.45
C GLU A 299 16.80 5.73 -25.97
N PHE A 300 15.64 5.29 -25.45
CA PHE A 300 14.35 5.89 -25.77
C PHE A 300 14.18 7.26 -25.12
N LEU A 301 14.63 7.39 -23.87
CA LEU A 301 14.58 8.68 -23.16
C LEU A 301 15.55 9.70 -23.77
N ALA A 302 16.68 9.27 -24.31
CA ALA A 302 17.62 10.13 -25.00
C ALA A 302 17.02 10.82 -26.23
N LEU A 303 15.96 10.26 -26.84
CA LEU A 303 15.25 10.90 -27.94
C LEU A 303 14.44 12.16 -27.51
N LEU A 304 14.28 12.40 -26.21
CA LEU A 304 13.70 13.66 -25.69
C LEU A 304 14.63 14.87 -25.90
N ASP A 305 15.91 14.62 -26.08
CA ASP A 305 16.94 15.63 -26.31
C ASP A 305 17.40 15.64 -27.79
N HIS A 306 16.58 15.08 -28.70
CA HIS A 306 16.87 15.05 -30.15
C HIS A 306 16.69 16.42 -30.78
N ASP A 307 17.56 16.79 -31.72
CA ASP A 307 17.53 18.10 -32.41
C ASP A 307 16.23 18.35 -33.21
N ASN A 308 15.52 17.30 -33.60
CA ASN A 308 14.23 17.40 -34.30
C ASN A 308 13.11 17.46 -33.28
N GLU A 309 12.41 18.62 -33.17
CA GLU A 309 11.30 18.84 -32.28
C GLU A 309 10.11 17.88 -32.51
N ASP A 310 9.91 17.37 -33.74
CA ASP A 310 8.86 16.40 -34.03
C ASP A 310 9.16 15.03 -33.41
N VAL A 311 10.45 14.64 -33.34
CA VAL A 311 10.88 13.43 -32.62
C VAL A 311 10.62 13.58 -31.12
N VAL A 312 11.00 14.71 -30.55
CA VAL A 312 10.75 15.03 -29.14
C VAL A 312 9.25 14.96 -28.85
N ALA A 313 8.43 15.65 -29.65
CA ALA A 313 6.98 15.65 -29.50
C ALA A 313 6.37 14.24 -29.60
N LEU A 314 6.84 13.44 -30.54
CA LEU A 314 6.37 12.05 -30.73
C LEU A 314 6.72 11.16 -29.52
N VAL A 315 7.91 11.30 -28.96
CA VAL A 315 8.35 10.57 -27.76
C VAL A 315 7.56 11.04 -26.52
N GLU A 316 7.35 12.36 -26.35
CA GLU A 316 6.49 12.90 -25.29
C GLU A 316 5.07 12.37 -25.39
N ALA A 317 4.49 12.37 -26.57
CA ALA A 317 3.14 11.83 -26.82
C ALA A 317 3.07 10.33 -26.49
N ARG A 318 4.06 9.55 -26.87
CA ARG A 318 4.14 8.11 -26.51
C ARG A 318 4.22 7.90 -24.99
N LEU A 319 5.08 8.65 -24.30
CA LEU A 319 5.24 8.59 -22.85
C LEU A 319 3.99 9.04 -22.11
N GLY A 320 3.36 10.11 -22.56
CA GLY A 320 2.11 10.64 -22.03
C GLY A 320 0.92 9.69 -22.29
N ASN A 321 0.82 9.11 -23.50
CA ASN A 321 -0.23 8.16 -23.83
C ASN A 321 -0.10 6.82 -23.09
N LYS A 322 1.12 6.35 -22.82
CA LYS A 322 1.36 5.19 -21.95
C LYS A 322 0.99 5.44 -20.48
N SER A 323 0.81 6.69 -20.08
CA SER A 323 0.30 7.05 -18.74
C SER A 323 -1.23 6.91 -18.65
N SER A 324 -1.76 5.76 -19.10
CA SER A 324 -3.20 5.45 -18.98
C SER A 324 -3.70 5.32 -17.53
N GLN A 325 -2.81 5.26 -16.55
CA GLN A 325 -3.17 5.09 -15.14
C GLN A 325 -4.06 6.23 -14.62
N ALA A 326 -3.84 7.47 -15.05
CA ALA A 326 -4.67 8.60 -14.62
C ALA A 326 -6.09 8.48 -15.19
N VAL A 327 -6.22 8.20 -16.49
CA VAL A 327 -7.51 7.99 -17.16
C VAL A 327 -8.26 6.82 -16.53
N THR A 328 -7.60 5.65 -16.43
CA THR A 328 -8.23 4.44 -15.89
C THR A 328 -8.68 4.65 -14.44
N ARG A 329 -7.91 5.41 -13.63
CA ARG A 329 -8.27 5.69 -12.25
C ARG A 329 -9.47 6.62 -12.15
N VAL A 330 -9.55 7.68 -12.98
CA VAL A 330 -10.71 8.57 -13.03
C VAL A 330 -11.96 7.81 -13.47
N GLU A 331 -11.86 6.99 -14.52
CA GLU A 331 -12.96 6.13 -14.98
C GLU A 331 -13.43 5.16 -13.88
N ARG A 332 -12.49 4.56 -13.16
CA ARG A 332 -12.82 3.69 -12.03
C ARG A 332 -13.50 4.46 -10.88
N PHE A 333 -13.07 5.68 -10.58
CA PHE A 333 -13.70 6.51 -9.55
C PHE A 333 -15.10 6.95 -9.97
N LEU A 334 -15.33 7.25 -11.25
CA LEU A 334 -16.68 7.55 -11.78
C LEU A 334 -17.61 6.33 -11.70
N ASP A 335 -17.08 5.14 -11.93
CA ASP A 335 -17.83 3.91 -11.74
C ASP A 335 -18.15 3.67 -10.25
N LEU A 336 -17.16 3.82 -9.36
CA LEU A 336 -17.35 3.70 -7.90
C LEU A 336 -18.34 4.73 -7.34
N GLU A 337 -18.31 5.96 -7.86
CA GLU A 337 -19.20 7.04 -7.40
C GLU A 337 -20.68 6.70 -7.53
N THR A 338 -21.06 5.90 -8.52
CA THR A 338 -22.44 5.41 -8.69
C THR A 338 -22.91 4.53 -7.52
N ARG A 339 -21.99 4.08 -6.67
CA ARG A 339 -22.19 3.18 -5.54
C ARG A 339 -21.54 3.68 -4.27
N ASN A 340 -21.54 5.00 -4.05
CA ASN A 340 -21.09 5.62 -2.81
C ASN A 340 -21.79 4.97 -1.57
N PRO A 341 -21.14 4.93 -0.40
CA PRO A 341 -19.79 5.40 -0.10
C PRO A 341 -18.70 4.50 -0.68
N MET A 342 -17.52 5.09 -0.96
CA MET A 342 -16.38 4.43 -1.59
C MET A 342 -15.63 3.53 -0.62
N PRO A 343 -15.53 2.21 -0.84
CA PRO A 343 -14.63 1.34 -0.07
C PRO A 343 -13.16 1.63 -0.43
N MET A 344 -12.29 1.68 0.58
CA MET A 344 -10.86 1.94 0.42
C MET A 344 -10.07 0.62 0.40
N PRO A 345 -9.67 0.12 -0.78
CA PRO A 345 -9.00 -1.16 -0.89
C PRO A 345 -7.51 -1.07 -0.55
N LEU A 346 -7.20 -1.04 0.74
CA LEU A 346 -5.82 -1.13 1.21
C LEU A 346 -5.34 -2.58 1.25
N GLU A 347 -4.12 -2.79 0.77
CA GLU A 347 -3.41 -4.08 0.85
C GLU A 347 -2.45 -4.06 2.04
N TYR A 348 -2.73 -4.91 3.04
CA TYR A 348 -1.85 -5.13 4.17
C TYR A 348 -0.60 -5.90 3.72
N TYR A 349 0.57 -5.50 4.16
CA TYR A 349 1.86 -6.09 3.78
C TYR A 349 2.06 -6.24 2.27
N ALA A 350 1.69 -5.22 1.49
CA ALA A 350 1.89 -5.20 0.05
C ALA A 350 3.36 -5.14 -0.37
N ALA A 351 4.20 -4.56 0.47
CA ALA A 351 5.65 -4.44 0.28
C ALA A 351 6.42 -5.38 1.20
N HIS A 352 7.65 -5.73 0.81
CA HIS A 352 8.60 -6.51 1.64
C HIS A 352 8.81 -5.90 3.03
N THR A 353 8.76 -4.58 3.15
CA THR A 353 8.89 -3.83 4.39
C THR A 353 7.61 -3.75 5.23
N GLY A 354 6.54 -4.41 4.80
CA GLY A 354 5.23 -4.41 5.49
C GLY A 354 4.34 -3.20 5.21
N ARG A 355 4.77 -2.26 4.36
CA ARG A 355 3.95 -1.09 3.99
C ARG A 355 2.65 -1.51 3.31
N TRP A 356 1.62 -0.72 3.55
CA TRP A 356 0.35 -0.84 2.83
C TRP A 356 0.51 -0.52 1.34
N GLY A 357 -0.30 -1.16 0.54
CA GLY A 357 -0.47 -0.85 -0.88
C GLY A 357 -1.93 -0.56 -1.20
N GLY A 358 -2.23 -0.31 -2.46
CA GLY A 358 -3.60 -0.17 -2.93
C GLY A 358 -3.98 -1.27 -3.91
N ALA A 359 -5.24 -1.63 -3.93
CA ALA A 359 -5.84 -2.65 -4.78
C ALA A 359 -6.97 -2.08 -5.66
N ASP A 360 -7.65 -2.96 -6.39
CA ASP A 360 -8.91 -2.73 -7.13
C ASP A 360 -8.86 -1.56 -8.11
N ALA A 361 -7.72 -1.29 -8.75
CA ALA A 361 -7.50 -0.19 -9.69
C ALA A 361 -7.81 1.23 -9.11
N SER A 362 -8.11 1.33 -7.82
CA SER A 362 -8.42 2.56 -7.09
C SER A 362 -7.32 2.96 -6.09
N ASN A 363 -6.05 2.62 -6.40
CA ASN A 363 -4.91 2.82 -5.52
C ASN A 363 -4.75 4.28 -5.08
N VAL A 364 -5.19 4.57 -3.85
CA VAL A 364 -5.09 5.88 -3.21
C VAL A 364 -3.67 6.21 -2.74
N GLN A 365 -2.82 5.20 -2.50
CA GLN A 365 -1.43 5.35 -2.05
C GLN A 365 -0.56 6.15 -3.03
N ASN A 366 -0.87 6.07 -4.33
CA ASN A 366 -0.08 6.69 -5.40
C ASN A 366 -0.87 7.76 -6.17
N MET A 367 -1.78 8.47 -5.50
CA MET A 367 -2.42 9.63 -6.09
C MET A 367 -1.48 10.83 -6.02
N ASN A 368 -1.30 11.50 -7.16
CA ASN A 368 -0.50 12.72 -7.19
C ASN A 368 -1.07 13.74 -6.20
N ARG A 369 -0.19 14.38 -5.45
CA ARG A 369 -0.47 15.62 -4.75
C ARG A 369 -0.51 16.73 -5.81
N ASN A 370 -1.57 16.83 -6.56
CA ASN A 370 -1.80 18.04 -7.34
C ASN A 370 -2.22 19.09 -6.32
N SER A 371 -1.29 19.96 -5.95
CA SER A 371 -1.70 21.17 -5.25
C SER A 371 -2.52 21.98 -6.23
N LEU A 372 -3.66 22.49 -5.77
CA LEU A 372 -4.40 23.56 -6.43
C LEU A 372 -3.53 24.84 -6.54
N VAL A 373 -2.33 24.78 -6.04
CA VAL A 373 -1.34 25.84 -5.96
C VAL A 373 -0.14 25.40 -6.80
N SER A 374 0.09 26.05 -7.93
CA SER A 374 1.30 25.89 -8.72
C SER A 374 2.50 26.58 -8.04
N GLU A 375 3.73 26.32 -8.51
CA GLU A 375 4.91 27.06 -8.03
C GLU A 375 4.79 28.59 -8.28
N ASP A 376 3.92 28.99 -9.22
CA ASP A 376 3.66 30.38 -9.59
C ASP A 376 2.52 31.01 -8.76
N THR A 377 1.82 30.24 -7.92
CA THR A 377 0.74 30.77 -7.09
C THR A 377 1.32 31.67 -5.99
N PRO A 378 0.80 32.89 -5.80
CA PRO A 378 1.31 33.78 -4.75
C PRO A 378 1.28 33.15 -3.36
N VAL A 379 2.38 33.27 -2.63
CA VAL A 379 2.48 32.75 -1.26
C VAL A 379 1.38 33.38 -0.40
N GLY A 380 0.64 32.54 0.34
CA GLY A 380 -0.49 32.96 1.17
C GLY A 380 -1.85 32.90 0.47
N THR A 381 -1.92 32.38 -0.78
CA THR A 381 -3.21 32.09 -1.43
C THR A 381 -3.91 30.96 -0.67
N LYS A 382 -5.16 31.21 -0.28
CA LYS A 382 -6.04 30.19 0.32
C LYS A 382 -6.96 29.62 -0.74
N VAL A 383 -6.92 28.30 -0.91
CA VAL A 383 -7.77 27.60 -1.87
C VAL A 383 -8.69 26.64 -1.12
N PHE A 384 -9.99 26.72 -1.43
CA PHE A 384 -11.00 25.84 -0.85
C PHE A 384 -12.13 25.57 -1.82
N TYR A 385 -12.86 24.49 -1.66
CA TYR A 385 -14.08 24.24 -2.42
C TYR A 385 -15.27 24.84 -1.66
N ASN A 386 -16.07 25.59 -2.39
CA ASN A 386 -17.33 26.14 -1.89
C ASN A 386 -18.49 25.26 -2.37
N ASP A 387 -19.06 24.48 -1.47
CA ASP A 387 -20.16 23.56 -1.78
C ASP A 387 -21.44 24.30 -2.23
N GLN A 388 -21.66 25.54 -1.76
CA GLN A 388 -22.85 26.33 -2.17
C GLN A 388 -22.74 26.88 -3.60
N ALA A 389 -21.50 27.22 -4.00
CA ALA A 389 -21.22 27.72 -5.33
C ALA A 389 -20.87 26.61 -6.33
N ASP A 390 -20.69 25.37 -5.85
CA ASP A 390 -20.15 24.22 -6.60
C ASP A 390 -18.88 24.61 -7.36
N ALA A 391 -17.96 25.27 -6.67
CA ALA A 391 -16.79 25.88 -7.30
C ALA A 391 -15.55 25.80 -6.39
N VAL A 392 -14.38 25.70 -6.98
CA VAL A 392 -13.12 25.99 -6.29
C VAL A 392 -12.96 27.50 -6.18
N VAL A 393 -12.66 27.95 -4.99
CA VAL A 393 -12.41 29.35 -4.67
C VAL A 393 -10.96 29.50 -4.25
N ALA A 394 -10.21 30.36 -4.91
CA ALA A 394 -8.92 30.81 -4.45
C ALA A 394 -8.98 32.28 -3.99
N VAL A 395 -8.57 32.53 -2.77
CA VAL A 395 -8.43 33.87 -2.21
C VAL A 395 -6.95 34.22 -2.20
N LEU A 396 -6.55 35.16 -3.04
CA LEU A 396 -5.19 35.67 -3.15
C LEU A 396 -4.83 36.56 -1.92
N PRO A 397 -3.54 36.76 -1.64
CA PRO A 397 -3.10 37.64 -0.54
C PRO A 397 -3.62 39.07 -0.64
N ASN A 398 -3.97 39.53 -1.84
CA ASN A 398 -4.58 40.84 -2.09
C ASN A 398 -6.11 40.85 -2.00
N ASN A 399 -6.70 39.78 -1.44
CA ASN A 399 -8.14 39.54 -1.32
C ASN A 399 -8.90 39.44 -2.66
N LYS A 400 -8.23 39.32 -3.79
CA LYS A 400 -8.90 38.93 -5.02
C LYS A 400 -9.39 37.48 -4.91
N VAL A 401 -10.62 37.25 -5.36
CA VAL A 401 -11.25 35.93 -5.36
C VAL A 401 -11.33 35.42 -6.78
N HIS A 402 -10.79 34.24 -7.01
CA HIS A 402 -10.93 33.51 -8.27
C HIS A 402 -11.85 32.32 -8.07
N LEU A 403 -12.80 32.15 -8.96
CA LEU A 403 -13.75 31.04 -8.97
C LEU A 403 -13.44 30.13 -10.14
N ALA A 404 -13.17 28.85 -9.88
CA ALA A 404 -13.12 27.82 -10.90
C ALA A 404 -14.44 27.01 -10.88
N ARG A 405 -15.23 27.14 -11.92
CA ARG A 405 -16.40 26.30 -12.15
C ARG A 405 -16.03 25.22 -13.14
N ASN A 406 -16.36 23.95 -12.81
CA ASN A 406 -16.09 22.81 -13.68
C ASN A 406 -14.62 22.73 -14.18
N GLY A 407 -13.65 23.18 -13.36
CA GLY A 407 -12.23 23.20 -13.70
C GLY A 407 -11.82 24.30 -14.70
N ILE A 408 -12.70 25.25 -15.00
CA ILE A 408 -12.41 26.45 -15.79
C ILE A 408 -12.25 27.61 -14.80
N VAL A 409 -11.10 28.28 -14.85
CA VAL A 409 -10.86 29.51 -14.08
C VAL A 409 -11.46 30.66 -14.84
N ASP A 410 -12.57 31.24 -14.33
CA ASP A 410 -13.04 32.52 -14.81
C ASP A 410 -12.08 33.63 -14.33
N ASN A 411 -11.28 34.18 -15.21
CA ASN A 411 -10.53 35.43 -15.11
C ASN A 411 -9.00 35.46 -14.93
N ASP A 412 -8.29 34.36 -14.73
CA ASP A 412 -6.81 34.39 -14.88
C ASP A 412 -6.28 32.98 -15.16
N GLU A 413 -5.90 32.71 -16.41
CA GLU A 413 -5.35 31.43 -16.88
C GLU A 413 -4.05 31.03 -16.18
N GLU A 414 -3.41 31.92 -15.43
CA GLU A 414 -2.09 31.70 -14.81
C GLU A 414 -2.15 31.10 -13.39
N LEU A 415 -3.28 31.10 -12.68
CA LEU A 415 -3.29 30.92 -11.23
C LEU A 415 -3.86 29.62 -10.71
N LEU A 416 -4.71 28.93 -11.44
CA LEU A 416 -5.40 27.75 -10.93
C LEU A 416 -5.42 26.62 -11.95
N HIS A 417 -4.39 25.85 -11.96
CA HIS A 417 -4.47 24.53 -12.56
C HIS A 417 -4.79 23.49 -11.50
N VAL A 418 -6.06 23.04 -11.52
CA VAL A 418 -6.41 21.66 -11.43
C VAL A 418 -6.79 21.16 -10.07
N MET A 419 -8.08 20.94 -9.90
CA MET A 419 -8.57 19.95 -8.96
C MET A 419 -7.94 18.59 -9.28
N GLY A 420 -7.23 18.05 -8.32
CA GLY A 420 -6.68 16.73 -8.42
C GLY A 420 -7.72 15.66 -8.05
N LEU A 421 -7.38 14.42 -8.36
CA LEU A 421 -8.21 13.28 -8.01
C LEU A 421 -8.46 13.14 -6.49
N ARG A 422 -7.54 13.67 -5.65
CA ARG A 422 -7.71 13.73 -4.18
C ARG A 422 -8.88 14.62 -3.76
N ASP A 423 -9.16 15.68 -4.52
CA ASP A 423 -10.27 16.61 -4.24
C ASP A 423 -11.65 15.99 -4.48
N ALA A 424 -11.70 14.92 -5.28
CA ALA A 424 -12.92 14.17 -5.50
C ALA A 424 -13.33 13.31 -4.30
N ILE A 425 -12.39 13.01 -3.38
CA ILE A 425 -12.68 12.26 -2.16
C ILE A 425 -13.11 13.25 -1.07
N LYS A 426 -14.33 13.11 -0.57
CA LYS A 426 -14.92 14.02 0.42
C LYS A 426 -15.55 13.28 1.60
N ALA A 427 -15.65 13.96 2.72
CA ALA A 427 -16.51 13.54 3.82
C ALA A 427 -17.98 13.67 3.46
N PRO A 428 -18.88 12.83 3.99
CA PRO A 428 -20.32 13.03 3.90
C PRO A 428 -20.78 14.36 4.54
N LYS A 429 -22.00 14.76 4.26
CA LYS A 429 -22.59 15.94 4.90
C LYS A 429 -22.63 15.79 6.42
N GLY A 430 -22.21 16.81 7.15
CA GLY A 430 -22.12 16.80 8.62
C GLY A 430 -20.86 16.12 9.17
N LYS A 431 -19.91 15.80 8.29
CA LYS A 431 -18.62 15.21 8.66
C LYS A 431 -17.44 15.96 8.05
N LYS A 432 -16.26 15.77 8.61
CA LYS A 432 -14.97 16.29 8.12
C LYS A 432 -13.96 15.15 7.98
N LEU A 433 -12.94 15.41 7.15
CA LEU A 433 -11.71 14.64 7.15
C LEU A 433 -10.68 15.36 8.00
N VAL A 434 -10.08 14.62 8.91
CA VAL A 434 -8.90 15.02 9.66
C VAL A 434 -7.72 14.27 9.11
N VAL A 435 -6.75 14.99 8.56
CA VAL A 435 -5.58 14.41 7.87
C VAL A 435 -4.33 14.86 8.59
N LEU A 436 -3.53 13.93 9.09
CA LEU A 436 -2.21 14.20 9.65
C LEU A 436 -1.15 13.34 8.97
N ASP A 437 0.01 13.94 8.73
CA ASP A 437 1.17 13.38 8.03
C ASP A 437 2.42 13.56 8.90
N TRP A 438 3.23 12.51 9.06
CA TRP A 438 4.49 12.65 9.79
C TRP A 438 5.52 13.45 9.00
N SER A 439 6.07 14.47 9.62
CA SER A 439 7.13 15.28 9.06
C SER A 439 8.43 14.49 8.96
N GLN A 440 8.75 13.99 7.76
CA GLN A 440 10.02 13.34 7.41
C GLN A 440 10.39 12.16 8.32
N ILE A 441 9.44 11.30 8.64
CA ILE A 441 9.59 10.20 9.61
C ILE A 441 10.77 9.27 9.26
N GLU A 442 10.99 8.94 7.97
CA GLU A 442 12.11 8.08 7.56
C GLU A 442 13.48 8.73 7.81
N LEU A 443 13.59 10.04 7.57
CA LEU A 443 14.83 10.77 7.83
C LEU A 443 15.09 10.88 9.34
N ARG A 444 14.06 11.19 10.13
CA ARG A 444 14.14 11.20 11.61
C ARG A 444 14.56 9.84 12.13
N PHE A 445 13.92 8.78 11.68
CA PHE A 445 14.23 7.42 12.09
C PHE A 445 15.65 7.00 11.70
N ASN A 446 16.07 7.23 10.45
CA ASN A 446 17.42 6.88 9.97
C ASN A 446 18.49 7.60 10.78
N SER A 447 18.29 8.91 11.04
CA SER A 447 19.23 9.72 11.82
C SER A 447 19.27 9.28 13.30
N TRP A 448 18.12 8.96 13.88
CA TRP A 448 18.01 8.47 15.24
C TRP A 448 18.63 7.08 15.42
N LEU A 449 18.34 6.14 14.51
CA LEU A 449 18.87 4.77 14.52
C LEU A 449 20.39 4.74 14.55
N TRP A 450 21.03 5.64 13.80
CA TRP A 450 22.48 5.69 13.66
C TRP A 450 23.18 6.78 14.49
N GLY A 451 22.41 7.61 15.21
CA GLY A 451 22.93 8.69 16.05
C GLY A 451 23.52 9.87 15.23
N GLU A 452 22.90 10.24 14.11
CA GLU A 452 23.31 11.42 13.32
C GLU A 452 22.68 12.69 13.91
N GLN A 453 23.26 13.17 15.01
CA GLN A 453 22.64 14.15 15.90
C GLN A 453 22.36 15.51 15.23
N TRP A 454 23.23 16.02 14.37
CA TRP A 454 23.03 17.33 13.75
C TRP A 454 21.77 17.39 12.87
N ILE A 455 21.39 16.26 12.25
CA ILE A 455 20.12 16.18 11.48
C ILE A 455 18.94 16.26 12.44
N LEU A 456 18.99 15.52 13.54
CA LEU A 456 17.93 15.54 14.55
C LEU A 456 17.78 16.94 15.19
N ASP A 457 18.89 17.59 15.55
CA ASP A 457 18.90 18.94 16.12
C ASP A 457 18.32 19.97 15.13
N ALA A 458 18.64 19.84 13.85
CA ALA A 458 18.09 20.71 12.81
C ALA A 458 16.56 20.51 12.66
N LEU A 459 16.09 19.27 12.69
CA LEU A 459 14.68 18.93 12.55
C LEU A 459 13.88 19.36 13.78
N VAL A 460 14.38 19.11 15.00
CA VAL A 460 13.75 19.54 16.26
C VAL A 460 13.75 21.05 16.37
N GLY A 461 14.82 21.72 15.91
CA GLY A 461 14.93 23.17 15.87
C GLY A 461 14.10 23.86 14.78
N GLY A 462 13.28 23.11 14.03
CA GLY A 462 12.40 23.64 12.99
C GLY A 462 13.14 24.19 11.76
N LYS A 463 14.43 23.85 11.56
CA LYS A 463 15.20 24.29 10.41
C LYS A 463 14.85 23.47 9.15
N ASP A 464 14.89 24.13 8.01
CA ASP A 464 14.80 23.44 6.72
C ASP A 464 16.06 22.60 6.51
N ILE A 465 15.95 21.28 6.74
CA ILE A 465 17.07 20.34 6.65
C ILE A 465 17.73 20.35 5.27
N TYR A 466 16.99 20.67 4.21
CA TYR A 466 17.54 20.77 2.87
C TYR A 466 18.45 22.00 2.72
N LYS A 467 18.10 23.11 3.37
CA LYS A 467 18.98 24.28 3.46
C LYS A 467 20.20 24.01 4.33
N VAL A 468 20.03 23.32 5.47
CA VAL A 468 21.17 22.94 6.33
C VAL A 468 22.14 22.05 5.56
N THR A 469 21.65 21.06 4.83
CA THR A 469 22.48 20.17 4.00
C THR A 469 23.19 20.94 2.91
N ALA A 470 22.51 21.86 2.23
CA ALA A 470 23.11 22.71 1.21
C ALA A 470 24.19 23.66 1.79
N SER A 471 23.94 24.25 2.94
CA SER A 471 24.90 25.05 3.70
C SER A 471 26.20 24.28 3.95
N ASN A 472 26.10 23.05 4.43
CA ASN A 472 27.25 22.17 4.65
C ASN A 472 27.94 21.76 3.35
N THR A 473 27.21 21.59 2.25
CA THR A 473 27.75 21.17 0.95
C THR A 473 28.49 22.30 0.24
N TYR A 474 27.95 23.51 0.30
CA TYR A 474 28.50 24.66 -0.40
C TYR A 474 29.38 25.57 0.49
N GLY A 475 29.42 25.34 1.79
CA GLY A 475 30.16 26.16 2.75
C GLY A 475 29.61 27.58 2.87
N VAL A 476 28.31 27.78 2.67
CA VAL A 476 27.63 29.08 2.76
C VAL A 476 26.73 29.16 4.00
N PRO A 477 26.51 30.34 4.58
CA PRO A 477 25.56 30.50 5.68
C PRO A 477 24.15 30.00 5.32
N TYR A 478 23.42 29.48 6.31
CA TYR A 478 22.06 28.93 6.11
C TYR A 478 21.09 29.93 5.47
N GLU A 479 21.17 31.19 5.85
CA GLU A 479 20.34 32.31 5.34
C GLU A 479 20.62 32.63 3.87
N GLU A 480 21.84 32.39 3.42
CA GLU A 480 22.30 32.69 2.06
C GLU A 480 22.06 31.56 1.07
N VAL A 481 21.56 30.41 1.55
CA VAL A 481 21.24 29.26 0.68
C VAL A 481 20.13 29.63 -0.30
N ASN A 482 20.47 29.65 -1.59
CA ASN A 482 19.48 29.91 -2.64
C ASN A 482 18.65 28.66 -3.05
N LYS A 483 17.63 28.85 -3.92
CA LYS A 483 16.73 27.80 -4.36
C LYS A 483 17.46 26.64 -5.06
N SER A 484 18.48 26.92 -5.89
CA SER A 484 19.21 25.86 -6.59
C SER A 484 20.07 25.03 -5.63
N GLN A 485 20.74 25.65 -4.68
CA GLN A 485 21.50 24.98 -3.64
C GLN A 485 20.60 24.15 -2.74
N ARG A 486 19.45 24.70 -2.34
CA ARG A 486 18.44 23.97 -1.56
C ARG A 486 17.95 22.72 -2.30
N PHE A 487 17.77 22.81 -3.63
CA PHE A 487 17.41 21.65 -4.45
C PHE A 487 18.48 20.54 -4.37
N VAL A 488 19.76 20.90 -4.44
CA VAL A 488 20.86 19.93 -4.26
C VAL A 488 20.80 19.30 -2.87
N GLY A 489 20.64 20.10 -1.81
CA GLY A 489 20.49 19.59 -0.43
C GLY A 489 19.29 18.65 -0.28
N LYS A 490 18.15 18.95 -0.93
CA LYS A 490 16.98 18.06 -0.99
C LYS A 490 17.33 16.75 -1.68
N SER A 491 18.00 16.81 -2.82
CA SER A 491 18.39 15.62 -3.59
C SER A 491 19.39 14.75 -2.83
N GLN A 492 20.30 15.34 -2.07
CA GLN A 492 21.24 14.63 -1.21
C GLN A 492 20.50 13.88 -0.08
N GLN A 493 19.59 14.55 0.64
CA GLN A 493 18.83 13.91 1.73
C GLN A 493 17.94 12.77 1.24
N LEU A 494 17.25 12.97 0.11
CA LEU A 494 16.34 11.95 -0.45
C LEU A 494 17.09 10.81 -1.14
N GLY A 495 18.24 11.05 -1.74
CA GLY A 495 18.97 10.08 -2.56
C GLY A 495 20.09 9.36 -1.84
N LEU A 496 20.84 10.05 -0.97
CA LEU A 496 22.11 9.54 -0.45
C LEU A 496 22.01 8.89 0.92
N GLY A 497 20.90 9.06 1.65
CA GLY A 497 20.71 8.49 2.99
C GLY A 497 20.81 6.96 3.05
N TYR A 498 20.71 6.30 1.92
CA TYR A 498 20.71 4.85 1.78
C TYR A 498 21.84 4.31 0.90
N GLY A 499 22.94 5.04 0.83
CA GLY A 499 24.18 4.57 0.20
C GLY A 499 24.23 4.68 -1.33
N ALA A 500 23.32 5.45 -1.95
CA ALA A 500 23.39 5.70 -3.38
C ALA A 500 24.68 6.43 -3.77
N GLY A 501 25.14 6.22 -5.01
CA GLY A 501 26.21 6.95 -5.66
C GLY A 501 25.68 7.97 -6.67
N ILE A 502 26.55 8.43 -7.58
CA ILE A 502 26.21 9.42 -8.63
C ILE A 502 24.96 9.02 -9.41
N ASN A 503 24.87 7.77 -9.86
CA ASN A 503 23.74 7.30 -10.66
C ASN A 503 22.40 7.39 -9.90
N GLY A 504 22.41 7.06 -8.60
CA GLY A 504 21.22 7.22 -7.75
C GLY A 504 20.87 8.70 -7.53
N LEU A 505 21.87 9.56 -7.35
CA LEU A 505 21.68 11.00 -7.22
C LEU A 505 21.10 11.61 -8.52
N LYS A 506 21.60 11.21 -9.70
CA LYS A 506 21.04 11.61 -11.00
C LYS A 506 19.57 11.24 -11.13
N VAL A 507 19.19 10.04 -10.72
CA VAL A 507 17.78 9.59 -10.74
C VAL A 507 16.89 10.47 -9.87
N VAL A 508 17.35 10.86 -8.67
CA VAL A 508 16.60 11.74 -7.76
C VAL A 508 16.50 13.17 -8.30
N MET A 509 17.56 13.68 -8.89
CA MET A 509 17.60 15.02 -9.48
C MET A 509 16.79 15.12 -10.79
N GLY A 510 16.58 13.99 -11.48
CA GLY A 510 15.92 13.97 -12.79
C GLY A 510 16.68 14.79 -13.84
N LYS A 511 15.95 15.48 -14.71
CA LYS A 511 16.56 16.35 -15.77
C LYS A 511 17.54 17.40 -15.22
N ARG A 512 17.30 17.90 -14.00
CA ARG A 512 18.23 18.87 -13.39
C ARG A 512 19.60 18.29 -13.03
N SER A 513 19.80 16.97 -13.10
CA SER A 513 21.15 16.40 -12.98
C SER A 513 22.10 16.83 -14.09
N GLU A 514 21.56 17.22 -15.25
CA GLU A 514 22.33 17.70 -16.42
C GLU A 514 22.91 19.10 -16.20
N GLU A 515 22.41 19.85 -15.21
CA GLU A 515 22.99 21.13 -14.77
C GLU A 515 24.40 20.97 -14.14
N PHE A 516 24.82 19.71 -13.83
CA PHE A 516 26.01 19.40 -13.06
C PHE A 516 26.92 18.39 -13.77
N THR A 517 28.26 18.63 -13.70
CA THR A 517 29.24 17.65 -14.17
C THR A 517 29.28 16.42 -13.21
N ASP A 518 29.83 15.30 -13.70
CA ASP A 518 30.02 14.11 -12.85
C ASP A 518 30.95 14.37 -11.66
N ASP A 519 31.93 15.24 -11.80
CA ASP A 519 32.82 15.66 -10.70
C ASP A 519 32.07 16.48 -9.64
N GLN A 520 31.15 17.34 -10.05
CA GLN A 520 30.28 18.08 -9.12
C GLN A 520 29.33 17.14 -8.40
N LEU A 521 28.70 16.20 -9.12
CA LEU A 521 27.83 15.17 -8.52
C LEU A 521 28.62 14.28 -7.55
N GLN A 522 29.87 13.91 -7.89
CA GLN A 522 30.74 13.16 -6.96
C GLN A 522 31.08 13.97 -5.72
N THR A 523 31.29 15.27 -5.88
CA THR A 523 31.52 16.20 -4.76
C THR A 523 30.31 16.24 -3.83
N PHE A 524 29.10 16.30 -4.36
CA PHE A 524 27.86 16.25 -3.56
C PHE A 524 27.73 14.92 -2.79
N VAL A 525 28.02 13.79 -3.45
CA VAL A 525 28.03 12.48 -2.79
C VAL A 525 29.05 12.42 -1.65
N ASN A 526 30.26 12.93 -1.88
CA ASN A 526 31.34 12.95 -0.90
C ASN A 526 31.03 13.88 0.28
N SER A 527 30.51 15.07 0.00
CA SER A 527 30.11 16.05 1.02
C SER A 527 29.04 15.46 1.96
N TYR A 528 27.99 14.82 1.41
CA TYR A 528 26.98 14.15 2.23
C TYR A 528 27.59 13.06 3.11
N ARG A 529 28.44 12.19 2.55
CA ARG A 529 29.07 11.09 3.31
C ARG A 529 30.02 11.59 4.40
N GLN A 530 30.62 12.77 4.22
CA GLN A 530 31.44 13.43 5.23
C GLN A 530 30.62 14.08 6.33
N SER A 531 29.48 14.69 5.98
CA SER A 531 28.60 15.36 6.94
C SER A 531 27.73 14.37 7.72
N ALA A 532 27.45 13.16 7.19
CA ALA A 532 26.65 12.13 7.83
C ALA A 532 27.42 10.81 8.06
N PRO A 533 28.51 10.84 8.87
CA PRO A 533 29.39 9.68 9.06
C PRO A 533 28.72 8.55 9.85
N SER A 534 27.77 8.86 10.72
CA SER A 534 27.06 7.87 11.52
C SER A 534 26.11 7.03 10.64
N ILE A 535 25.39 7.67 9.73
CA ILE A 535 24.54 6.98 8.74
C ILE A 535 25.42 6.06 7.86
N LYS A 536 26.58 6.53 7.42
CA LYS A 536 27.51 5.71 6.63
C LYS A 536 28.00 4.48 7.43
N ARG A 537 28.37 4.64 8.71
CA ARG A 537 28.69 3.49 9.59
C ARG A 537 27.54 2.51 9.71
N GLY A 538 26.30 3.02 9.71
CA GLY A 538 25.09 2.19 9.71
C GLY A 538 25.01 1.26 8.49
N TRP A 539 25.34 1.77 7.28
CA TRP A 539 25.41 0.90 6.09
C TRP A 539 26.44 -0.20 6.23
N ASP A 540 27.60 0.10 6.82
CA ASP A 540 28.67 -0.87 7.05
C ASP A 540 28.24 -1.93 8.08
N LYS A 541 27.53 -1.54 9.16
CA LYS A 541 26.93 -2.46 10.13
C LYS A 541 25.90 -3.39 9.47
N CYS A 542 25.00 -2.87 8.65
CA CYS A 542 24.05 -3.68 7.89
C CYS A 542 24.73 -4.64 6.91
N LYS A 543 25.83 -4.23 6.27
CA LYS A 543 26.64 -5.11 5.42
C LYS A 543 27.29 -6.23 6.25
N THR A 544 27.79 -5.92 7.44
CA THR A 544 28.36 -6.91 8.35
C THR A 544 27.33 -7.95 8.79
N MET A 545 26.08 -7.51 9.11
CA MET A 545 24.97 -8.41 9.41
C MET A 545 24.67 -9.37 8.24
N LEU A 546 24.60 -8.85 7.01
CA LEU A 546 24.40 -9.73 5.83
C LEU A 546 25.53 -10.75 5.66
N ASN A 547 26.79 -10.35 5.93
CA ASN A 547 27.93 -11.26 5.87
C ASN A 547 27.84 -12.34 6.95
N ALA A 548 27.37 -12.00 8.14
CA ALA A 548 27.12 -12.97 9.22
C ALA A 548 25.99 -13.96 8.81
N MET A 549 24.90 -13.48 8.21
CA MET A 549 23.83 -14.34 7.67
C MET A 549 24.35 -15.32 6.60
N VAL A 550 25.29 -14.90 5.73
CA VAL A 550 25.96 -15.83 4.78
C VAL A 550 26.69 -16.95 5.50
N GLN A 551 27.22 -16.68 6.68
CA GLN A 551 27.95 -17.66 7.51
C GLN A 551 27.02 -18.46 8.44
N GLY A 552 25.71 -18.16 8.44
CA GLY A 552 24.75 -18.79 9.35
C GLY A 552 24.89 -18.33 10.80
N VAL A 553 25.43 -17.13 11.03
CA VAL A 553 25.62 -16.53 12.35
C VAL A 553 24.57 -15.43 12.58
N ASP A 554 23.86 -15.54 13.68
CA ASP A 554 22.91 -14.51 14.11
C ASP A 554 23.63 -13.38 14.83
N VAL A 555 23.29 -12.13 14.51
CA VAL A 555 23.90 -10.93 15.09
C VAL A 555 22.84 -9.87 15.37
N GLU A 556 23.09 -9.08 16.40
CA GLU A 556 22.29 -7.90 16.74
C GLU A 556 22.83 -6.65 16.04
N LEU A 557 21.93 -5.74 15.70
CA LEU A 557 22.25 -4.49 15.05
C LEU A 557 22.02 -3.33 16.03
N GLY A 558 23.12 -2.77 16.54
CA GLY A 558 23.09 -1.59 17.40
C GLY A 558 24.05 -1.66 18.58
N ASP A 559 24.58 -0.51 19.00
CA ASP A 559 25.48 -0.38 20.14
C ASP A 559 24.72 -0.13 21.46
N SER A 560 23.44 0.25 21.38
CA SER A 560 22.61 0.58 22.55
C SER A 560 21.12 0.30 22.38
N ASN A 561 20.68 -0.06 21.17
CA ASN A 561 19.29 -0.39 20.89
C ASN A 561 19.27 -1.68 20.07
N GLU A 562 19.06 -2.79 20.72
CA GLU A 562 18.89 -4.14 20.15
C GLU A 562 17.59 -4.23 19.32
N LEU A 563 17.35 -3.22 18.46
CA LEU A 563 16.10 -3.06 17.72
C LEU A 563 15.93 -4.08 16.60
N PHE A 564 17.06 -4.57 16.07
CA PHE A 564 17.05 -5.51 14.96
C PHE A 564 18.08 -6.61 15.22
N CYS A 565 17.69 -7.86 15.01
CA CYS A 565 18.61 -8.98 15.06
C CYS A 565 18.41 -9.89 13.85
N SER A 566 19.49 -10.51 13.35
CA SER A 566 19.36 -11.58 12.39
C SER A 566 18.98 -12.89 13.09
N CYS A 567 18.08 -13.65 12.48
CA CYS A 567 17.70 -14.98 12.91
C CYS A 567 17.48 -15.84 11.66
N GLY A 568 18.48 -16.67 11.35
CA GLY A 568 18.49 -17.48 10.14
C GLY A 568 18.43 -16.61 8.87
N ASP A 569 17.35 -16.70 8.09
CA ASP A 569 17.14 -15.95 6.86
C ASP A 569 16.33 -14.65 7.05
N LYS A 570 16.13 -14.22 8.30
CA LYS A 570 15.30 -13.04 8.62
C LYS A 570 16.09 -12.02 9.45
N ILE A 571 15.72 -10.76 9.29
CA ILE A 571 16.05 -9.68 10.23
C ILE A 571 14.76 -9.37 11.01
N ILE A 572 14.77 -9.71 12.30
CA ILE A 572 13.64 -9.53 13.21
C ILE A 572 13.55 -8.07 13.62
N ARG A 573 12.34 -7.55 13.68
CA ARG A 573 12.00 -6.18 14.03
C ARG A 573 11.42 -6.09 15.45
N PRO A 574 11.31 -4.89 16.04
CA PRO A 574 10.76 -4.71 17.38
C PRO A 574 9.36 -5.31 17.58
N ASN A 575 8.52 -5.36 16.52
CA ASN A 575 7.18 -5.96 16.59
C ASN A 575 7.18 -7.50 16.51
N GLY A 576 8.35 -8.16 16.44
CA GLY A 576 8.50 -9.62 16.35
C GLY A 576 8.40 -10.20 14.94
N LEU A 577 8.00 -9.42 13.93
CA LEU A 577 7.97 -9.87 12.53
C LEU A 577 9.34 -9.71 11.87
N GLY A 578 9.61 -10.51 10.83
CA GLY A 578 10.90 -10.54 10.15
C GLY A 578 10.86 -9.96 8.73
N LEU A 579 11.96 -9.32 8.34
CA LEU A 579 12.29 -9.06 6.93
C LEU A 579 13.10 -10.24 6.40
N THR A 580 12.60 -10.94 5.39
CA THR A 580 13.20 -12.20 4.93
C THR A 580 14.20 -11.96 3.80
N TYR A 581 15.42 -12.47 3.97
CA TYR A 581 16.52 -12.45 3.00
C TYR A 581 17.01 -13.87 2.77
N ARG A 582 16.30 -14.63 1.93
CA ARG A 582 16.56 -16.05 1.75
C ARG A 582 17.83 -16.32 0.97
N LYS A 583 18.58 -17.37 1.40
CA LYS A 583 19.75 -17.85 0.66
C LYS A 583 20.76 -16.74 0.37
N VAL A 584 21.00 -15.85 1.33
CA VAL A 584 22.02 -14.79 1.19
C VAL A 584 23.37 -15.42 0.88
N HIS A 585 24.04 -14.93 -0.17
CA HIS A 585 25.35 -15.45 -0.56
C HIS A 585 26.14 -14.40 -1.34
N HIS A 586 27.44 -14.68 -1.51
CA HIS A 586 28.32 -13.87 -2.36
C HIS A 586 28.31 -14.36 -3.80
N ARG A 587 28.33 -13.42 -4.75
CA ARG A 587 28.64 -13.64 -6.15
C ARG A 587 29.78 -12.73 -6.58
N ASP A 588 30.59 -13.15 -7.53
CA ASP A 588 31.61 -12.31 -8.13
C ASP A 588 30.94 -11.29 -9.06
N GLY A 589 31.25 -10.02 -8.86
CA GLY A 589 30.75 -8.90 -9.66
C GLY A 589 31.89 -8.07 -10.22
N GLN A 590 31.58 -7.06 -11.03
CA GLN A 590 32.58 -6.22 -11.71
C GLN A 590 33.51 -5.46 -10.74
N MET A 591 33.03 -5.15 -9.52
CA MET A 591 33.78 -4.39 -8.51
C MET A 591 34.11 -5.22 -7.26
N GLY A 592 34.14 -6.56 -7.39
CA GLY A 592 34.41 -7.48 -6.28
C GLY A 592 33.17 -8.29 -5.85
N LYS A 593 33.21 -8.90 -4.67
CA LYS A 593 32.14 -9.76 -4.19
C LYS A 593 30.87 -8.93 -3.86
N GLU A 594 29.75 -9.31 -4.46
CA GLU A 594 28.43 -8.72 -4.28
C GLU A 594 27.53 -9.64 -3.46
N LEU A 595 26.67 -9.07 -2.63
CA LEU A 595 25.67 -9.81 -1.86
C LEU A 595 24.39 -9.97 -2.66
N TRP A 596 23.88 -11.19 -2.71
CA TRP A 596 22.65 -11.55 -3.39
C TRP A 596 21.75 -12.37 -2.46
N PHE A 597 20.45 -12.25 -2.66
CA PHE A 597 19.45 -13.06 -1.94
C PHE A 597 18.33 -13.48 -2.88
N TRP A 598 17.60 -14.51 -2.52
CA TRP A 598 16.43 -14.94 -3.26
C TRP A 598 15.20 -14.21 -2.73
N GLY A 599 14.56 -13.41 -3.56
CA GLY A 599 13.43 -12.56 -3.20
C GLY A 599 12.43 -12.40 -4.34
N LYS A 600 11.41 -11.57 -4.14
CA LYS A 600 10.42 -11.25 -5.16
C LYS A 600 10.92 -10.09 -6.02
N ASN A 601 11.26 -10.37 -7.28
CA ASN A 601 11.69 -9.35 -8.21
C ASN A 601 10.63 -8.25 -8.39
N LYS A 602 11.02 -7.01 -8.19
CA LYS A 602 10.11 -5.85 -8.22
C LYS A 602 9.44 -5.64 -9.59
N GLN A 603 10.09 -6.05 -10.68
CA GLN A 603 9.62 -5.84 -12.06
C GLN A 603 8.75 -7.00 -12.55
N THR A 604 9.23 -8.23 -12.37
CA THR A 604 8.54 -9.42 -12.87
C THR A 604 7.48 -9.95 -11.91
N LYS A 605 7.51 -9.49 -10.64
CA LYS A 605 6.69 -9.99 -9.52
C LYS A 605 6.90 -11.47 -9.21
N LYS A 606 7.88 -12.12 -9.85
CA LYS A 606 8.24 -13.52 -9.63
C LYS A 606 9.44 -13.64 -8.70
N PRO A 607 9.61 -14.76 -8.00
CA PRO A 607 10.83 -15.06 -7.26
C PRO A 607 12.06 -15.05 -8.18
N ASP A 608 13.10 -14.36 -7.78
CA ASP A 608 14.36 -14.26 -8.51
C ASP A 608 15.51 -13.83 -7.59
N TRP A 609 16.73 -13.90 -8.09
CA TRP A 609 17.90 -13.39 -7.39
C TRP A 609 17.96 -11.87 -7.46
N GLU A 610 18.09 -11.24 -6.30
CA GLU A 610 18.22 -9.79 -6.18
C GLU A 610 19.53 -9.42 -5.50
N LYS A 611 20.20 -8.40 -6.04
CA LYS A 611 21.38 -7.80 -5.46
C LYS A 611 21.00 -6.93 -4.27
N THR A 612 21.78 -7.02 -3.19
CA THR A 612 21.61 -6.16 -2.02
C THR A 612 22.94 -5.64 -1.48
N PHE A 613 22.86 -4.67 -0.59
CA PHE A 613 24.02 -4.04 0.06
C PHE A 613 23.57 -3.34 1.35
N GLY A 614 24.51 -2.95 2.21
CA GLY A 614 24.18 -2.38 3.52
C GLY A 614 23.23 -1.20 3.50
N GLY A 615 23.40 -0.24 2.58
CA GLY A 615 22.48 0.89 2.44
C GLY A 615 21.06 0.48 2.04
N LYS A 616 20.91 -0.57 1.23
CA LYS A 616 19.58 -1.12 0.89
C LYS A 616 18.90 -1.79 2.08
N ILE A 617 19.68 -2.45 2.94
CA ILE A 617 19.15 -2.99 4.19
C ILE A 617 18.71 -1.84 5.11
N THR A 618 19.54 -0.80 5.26
CA THR A 618 19.17 0.40 6.03
C THR A 618 17.85 1.00 5.55
N GLU A 619 17.65 1.16 4.24
CA GLU A 619 16.38 1.62 3.66
C GLU A 619 15.21 0.72 4.08
N ASN A 620 15.39 -0.60 3.97
CA ASN A 620 14.33 -1.55 4.31
C ASN A 620 14.02 -1.53 5.83
N LEU A 621 15.03 -1.40 6.69
CA LEU A 621 14.84 -1.26 8.14
C LEU A 621 14.09 0.03 8.50
N CYS A 622 14.48 1.16 7.92
CA CYS A 622 13.80 2.44 8.13
C CYS A 622 12.33 2.38 7.69
N GLN A 623 12.08 1.87 6.48
CA GLN A 623 10.72 1.73 5.96
C GLN A 623 9.86 0.81 6.81
N ALA A 624 10.43 -0.30 7.28
CA ALA A 624 9.70 -1.27 8.10
C ALA A 624 9.41 -0.72 9.50
N ALA A 625 10.38 -0.08 10.14
CA ALA A 625 10.19 0.53 11.45
C ALA A 625 9.19 1.71 11.42
N CYS A 626 9.26 2.58 10.41
CA CYS A 626 8.28 3.65 10.24
C CYS A 626 6.86 3.09 10.03
N ARG A 627 6.74 1.98 9.29
CA ARG A 627 5.45 1.26 9.17
C ARG A 627 5.00 0.71 10.53
N ASP A 628 5.89 0.15 11.32
CA ASP A 628 5.53 -0.39 12.64
C ASP A 628 5.08 0.72 13.60
N ILE A 629 5.75 1.88 13.58
CA ILE A 629 5.30 3.07 14.32
C ILE A 629 3.89 3.48 13.84
N ALA A 630 3.67 3.59 12.53
CA ALA A 630 2.36 3.94 11.99
C ALA A 630 1.27 2.93 12.40
N ALA A 631 1.60 1.64 12.39
CA ALA A 631 0.69 0.57 12.83
C ALA A 631 0.33 0.69 14.32
N GLU A 632 1.33 0.92 15.18
CA GLU A 632 1.08 1.18 16.61
C GLU A 632 0.18 2.40 16.82
N LYS A 633 0.38 3.48 16.05
CA LYS A 633 -0.45 4.69 16.14
C LYS A 633 -1.87 4.46 15.65
N VAL A 634 -2.09 3.66 14.64
CA VAL A 634 -3.43 3.23 14.21
C VAL A 634 -4.15 2.50 15.35
N VAL A 635 -3.46 1.58 16.04
CA VAL A 635 -4.04 0.85 17.19
C VAL A 635 -4.34 1.79 18.35
N GLU A 636 -3.42 2.70 18.68
CA GLU A 636 -3.62 3.70 19.74
C GLU A 636 -4.81 4.60 19.45
N LEU A 637 -4.97 5.07 18.21
CA LEU A 637 -6.10 5.91 17.81
C LEU A 637 -7.43 5.16 17.94
N ARG A 638 -7.49 3.91 17.47
CA ARG A 638 -8.70 3.08 17.66
C ARG A 638 -9.04 2.88 19.14
N GLN A 639 -8.02 2.66 19.99
CA GLN A 639 -8.23 2.55 21.42
C GLN A 639 -8.67 3.88 22.05
N ALA A 640 -8.09 5.01 21.62
CA ALA A 640 -8.48 6.33 22.10
C ALA A 640 -9.95 6.64 21.74
N PHE A 641 -10.40 6.30 20.53
CA PHE A 641 -11.79 6.48 20.11
C PHE A 641 -12.74 5.62 20.97
N ARG A 642 -12.38 4.34 21.21
CA ARG A 642 -13.16 3.48 22.13
C ARG A 642 -13.20 4.02 23.55
N ASN A 643 -12.10 4.54 24.09
CA ASN A 643 -12.04 5.11 25.45
C ASN A 643 -12.87 6.39 25.60
N LYS A 644 -13.15 7.08 24.49
CA LYS A 644 -14.04 8.25 24.43
C LYS A 644 -15.50 7.86 24.11
N ASP A 645 -15.79 6.57 24.02
CA ASP A 645 -17.07 6.00 23.63
C ASP A 645 -17.56 6.48 22.25
N TRP A 646 -16.64 6.89 21.36
CA TRP A 646 -16.99 7.28 20.01
C TRP A 646 -17.31 6.06 19.15
N THR A 647 -18.47 6.10 18.56
CA THR A 647 -18.91 5.09 17.58
C THR A 647 -18.14 5.24 16.26
N ARG A 648 -18.17 4.21 15.42
CA ARG A 648 -17.60 4.28 14.05
C ARG A 648 -18.21 5.41 13.21
N ASP A 649 -19.47 5.78 13.46
CA ASP A 649 -20.11 6.91 12.78
C ASP A 649 -19.58 8.26 13.25
N GLU A 650 -19.14 8.36 14.50
CA GLU A 650 -18.62 9.60 15.09
C GLU A 650 -17.17 9.86 14.74
N ALA A 651 -16.32 8.84 14.75
CA ALA A 651 -14.93 8.94 14.32
C ALA A 651 -14.41 7.58 13.81
N HIS A 652 -13.92 7.54 12.58
CA HIS A 652 -13.41 6.33 11.96
C HIS A 652 -12.17 6.59 11.10
N ILE A 653 -11.15 5.71 11.21
CA ILE A 653 -9.97 5.73 10.34
C ILE A 653 -10.39 5.20 8.97
N VAL A 654 -10.45 6.07 7.98
CA VAL A 654 -10.96 5.73 6.64
C VAL A 654 -9.88 5.31 5.65
N MET A 655 -8.63 5.76 5.86
CA MET A 655 -7.48 5.32 5.07
C MET A 655 -6.15 5.69 5.75
N THR A 656 -5.09 5.03 5.31
CA THR A 656 -3.70 5.41 5.55
C THR A 656 -3.02 5.58 4.20
N VAL A 657 -2.22 6.64 4.02
CA VAL A 657 -1.51 6.90 2.76
C VAL A 657 -0.06 7.20 3.07
N HIS A 658 0.81 6.21 2.89
CA HIS A 658 2.22 6.24 3.28
C HIS A 658 2.40 6.58 4.77
N ASP A 659 2.74 7.82 5.07
CA ASP A 659 2.94 8.41 6.39
C ASP A 659 1.77 9.33 6.84
N GLU A 660 0.63 9.26 6.14
CA GLU A 660 -0.60 9.96 6.51
C GLU A 660 -1.61 9.01 7.16
N ILE A 661 -2.31 9.48 8.20
CA ILE A 661 -3.52 8.85 8.72
C ILE A 661 -4.70 9.80 8.48
N ILE A 662 -5.79 9.26 7.94
CA ILE A 662 -6.99 10.00 7.62
C ILE A 662 -8.17 9.45 8.41
N VAL A 663 -8.80 10.31 9.19
CA VAL A 663 -10.01 10.02 9.97
C VAL A 663 -11.18 10.81 9.40
N CYS A 664 -12.33 10.18 9.23
CA CYS A 664 -13.59 10.85 8.98
C CYS A 664 -14.38 10.92 10.29
N CYS A 665 -14.82 12.12 10.67
CA CYS A 665 -15.54 12.33 11.93
C CYS A 665 -16.67 13.35 11.77
N LYS A 666 -17.59 13.38 12.74
CA LYS A 666 -18.62 14.43 12.81
C LYS A 666 -18.00 15.82 12.91
N ASP A 667 -18.65 16.83 12.32
CA ASP A 667 -18.15 18.20 12.29
C ASP A 667 -17.81 18.75 13.69
N GLU A 668 -18.66 18.48 14.68
CA GLU A 668 -18.48 18.92 16.06
C GLU A 668 -17.28 18.28 16.77
N LEU A 669 -16.85 17.10 16.34
CA LEU A 669 -15.71 16.38 16.93
C LEU A 669 -14.39 16.66 16.20
N ALA A 670 -14.41 17.37 15.06
CA ALA A 670 -13.27 17.45 14.18
C ALA A 670 -12.00 18.03 14.85
N GLN A 671 -12.14 19.05 15.69
CA GLN A 671 -11.00 19.62 16.42
C GLN A 671 -10.49 18.66 17.50
N GLU A 672 -11.37 18.03 18.25
CA GLU A 672 -10.98 17.07 19.29
C GLU A 672 -10.30 15.83 18.69
N VAL A 673 -10.78 15.36 17.52
CA VAL A 673 -10.14 14.29 16.76
C VAL A 673 -8.75 14.72 16.28
N TYR A 674 -8.61 15.95 15.77
CA TYR A 674 -7.31 16.48 15.35
C TYR A 674 -6.31 16.51 16.52
N ASP A 675 -6.72 17.05 17.66
CA ASP A 675 -5.86 17.17 18.84
C ASP A 675 -5.46 15.78 19.36
N THR A 676 -6.40 14.83 19.39
CA THR A 676 -6.14 13.43 19.78
C THR A 676 -5.17 12.75 18.81
N MET A 677 -5.35 12.95 17.50
CA MET A 677 -4.45 12.40 16.48
C MET A 677 -3.06 13.01 16.60
N TYR A 678 -2.96 14.33 16.78
CA TYR A 678 -1.68 15.01 16.90
C TYR A 678 -0.89 14.53 18.13
N GLU A 679 -1.54 14.48 19.28
CA GLU A 679 -0.94 13.98 20.54
C GLU A 679 -0.41 12.55 20.35
N ILE A 680 -1.24 11.64 19.82
CA ILE A 680 -0.85 10.25 19.62
C ILE A 680 0.28 10.14 18.59
N MET A 681 0.18 10.80 17.44
CA MET A 681 1.15 10.66 16.34
C MET A 681 2.51 11.27 16.68
N THR A 682 2.57 12.27 17.55
CA THR A 682 3.84 12.91 17.96
C THR A 682 4.43 12.31 19.25
N HIS A 683 3.67 11.51 20.00
CA HIS A 683 4.14 10.86 21.21
C HIS A 683 5.02 9.64 20.89
N SER A 684 6.27 9.69 21.31
CA SER A 684 7.23 8.56 21.17
C SER A 684 7.22 7.70 22.44
N LYS A 685 7.20 6.35 22.27
CA LYS A 685 7.12 5.41 23.38
C LYS A 685 7.87 4.09 23.11
N GLY A 686 7.99 3.27 24.15
CA GLY A 686 8.54 1.92 24.04
C GLY A 686 9.91 1.91 23.38
N TRP A 687 10.06 1.12 22.33
CA TRP A 687 11.32 0.92 21.62
C TRP A 687 11.83 2.17 20.85
N TYR A 688 10.96 3.16 20.61
CA TYR A 688 11.32 4.44 19.96
C TYR A 688 11.08 5.66 20.86
N SER A 689 11.14 5.51 22.19
CA SER A 689 10.80 6.57 23.16
C SER A 689 11.64 7.83 23.03
N SER A 690 12.84 7.76 22.48
CA SER A 690 13.71 8.93 22.24
C SER A 690 13.71 9.43 20.80
N LEU A 691 12.91 8.83 19.90
CA LEU A 691 12.77 9.31 18.52
C LEU A 691 11.91 10.59 18.49
N PRO A 692 12.43 11.74 18.02
CA PRO A 692 11.62 12.95 17.92
C PRO A 692 10.65 12.86 16.75
N LEU A 693 9.39 12.56 17.02
CA LEU A 693 8.31 12.57 16.05
C LEU A 693 7.70 13.96 15.93
N GLU A 694 7.23 14.31 14.75
CA GLU A 694 6.51 15.54 14.45
C GLU A 694 5.47 15.23 13.37
N ALA A 695 4.30 15.86 13.44
CA ALA A 695 3.23 15.70 12.48
C ALA A 695 2.62 17.05 12.10
N ASP A 696 2.10 17.16 10.89
CA ASP A 696 1.40 18.33 10.37
C ASP A 696 0.14 17.88 9.61
N GLY A 697 -0.87 18.72 9.60
CA GLY A 697 -2.10 18.38 8.89
C GLY A 697 -3.20 19.40 9.09
N SER A 698 -4.40 19.05 8.64
CA SER A 698 -5.56 19.95 8.76
C SER A 698 -6.89 19.22 8.74
N ILE A 699 -7.94 19.97 9.03
CA ILE A 699 -9.33 19.57 8.97
C ILE A 699 -9.95 20.14 7.69
N ALA A 700 -10.53 19.29 6.85
CA ALA A 700 -11.15 19.72 5.60
C ALA A 700 -12.37 18.87 5.23
N GLN A 701 -13.21 19.38 4.34
CA GLN A 701 -14.30 18.61 3.74
C GLN A 701 -13.79 17.60 2.70
N ARG A 702 -12.66 17.91 2.04
CA ARG A 702 -12.09 17.13 0.95
C ARG A 702 -10.64 16.74 1.24
N TYR A 703 -10.25 15.54 0.81
CA TYR A 703 -8.90 15.04 1.05
C TYR A 703 -7.81 15.91 0.41
N GLY A 704 -8.04 16.40 -0.82
CA GLY A 704 -7.07 17.27 -1.50
C GLY A 704 -6.91 18.66 -0.87
N CYS A 705 -7.91 19.12 -0.09
CA CYS A 705 -7.89 20.41 0.60
C CYS A 705 -7.32 20.34 2.03
N ALA A 706 -6.95 19.14 2.50
CA ALA A 706 -6.47 18.93 3.87
C ALA A 706 -4.95 19.13 4.05
N LYS A 707 -4.31 19.90 3.16
CA LYS A 707 -2.88 20.25 3.25
C LYS A 707 -2.61 21.67 2.81
#